data_a83ac7fb6d2d9ea9b1f905d62df2b9fe
#
_entry.id   a83ac7fb6d2d9ea9b1f905d62df2b9fe
#
_cell.length_a   1.000
_cell.length_b   1.000
_cell.length_c   1.000
_cell.angle_alpha   90.00
_cell.angle_beta   90.00
_cell.angle_gamma   90.00
#
_symmetry.space_group_name_H-M   'P 1'
#
loop_
_entity.id
_entity.type
_entity.pdbx_description
1 polymer ?
#
loop_
_entity_poly.entity_id
_entity_poly.type
_entity_poly.pdbx_seq_one_letter_code
_entity_poly.pdbx_strand_id
1 'polypeptide(L)'
;MKFYINIALFISLFNFSNITSADTNKNAELFGSLPDVSSVKISPDGKFVGVQQKTDETIIVKIIDLDNAQLLSIHNFGAKGQITDFFWATDERLVFSVARGSSRTTELYNYGQLVAANIDGKSTKLIAGWGSAPDTRQGVRNRARTNPDRPALIVHRLPNDPNNILVNFFDNAGYNDLAELNINTGKVKWITTSPVIYPDWIFDKEGNLMGVASSTLENNSEIYLFKPNLPNGSLSSRECAQVTNCYIPPIREDNKRPGWVFFKEFEFPKGASIEGFTANGKMMVIEHMNEDRTGVYEYDLKENTYELVYRHEKVDISRVYSSYDDGPFGIRIDDGKPEYLYLSEPNRLKDISLKFYNAFPGDIIQVTSYSSDYSRAVGRISSDINPGIFYLMDVKKNQISPLGRFWSKTSYDSLAKMEVINFKNRHGDLIQSYFTKAVGKENAPTIVMPHGGPWARDYWGFHPEVQFLAAEGFNVLQNNIRGSTGYGLKHTAHVYGNFAEVLTDMFDSIEFLDQEGRIDKGQVCVYGGSYGGYAATQGPMMRPDLFKCAVSEAGLYDVNAQYKSGDIRMNRGGKKFLEDAFGDGEKAEDMSPINYIYKLKTPFMIIHGKEDIRTPWQEAEAFMKGMDKNGIEYEKMIIEKETHGFSKEENRIEKMKRISAFFNKYLDT
;
A
#
# COMPACT_ATOMS: atom_id res chain seq x y z
N MET A 1 -9.40 34.69 0.33
CA MET A 1 -10.42 34.52 1.40
C MET A 1 -9.69 34.01 2.61
N LYS A 2 -9.65 34.73 3.74
CA LYS A 2 -8.86 34.34 4.92
C LYS A 2 -9.56 33.16 5.63
N PHE A 3 -8.89 32.03 5.77
CA PHE A 3 -9.34 30.92 6.59
C PHE A 3 -9.06 31.21 8.05
N TYR A 4 -10.04 31.01 8.91
CA TYR A 4 -9.84 31.07 10.36
C TYR A 4 -9.50 29.66 10.86
N ILE A 5 -8.28 29.49 11.33
CA ILE A 5 -7.84 28.29 12.06
C ILE A 5 -8.14 28.57 13.53
N ASN A 6 -9.23 28.01 14.05
CA ASN A 6 -9.46 28.04 15.48
C ASN A 6 -8.74 26.85 16.13
N ILE A 7 -7.65 27.15 16.80
CA ILE A 7 -6.90 26.20 17.64
C ILE A 7 -7.64 26.13 18.99
N ALA A 8 -8.63 25.30 19.09
CA ALA A 8 -9.20 24.91 20.39
C ALA A 8 -8.27 23.86 21.01
N LEU A 9 -7.63 24.26 22.09
CA LEU A 9 -6.59 23.55 22.82
C LEU A 9 -7.09 22.19 23.37
N PHE A 10 -6.67 21.08 22.74
CA PHE A 10 -6.37 19.85 23.46
C PHE A 10 -4.85 19.70 23.56
N ILE A 11 -4.21 20.69 24.20
CA ILE A 11 -2.79 20.61 24.55
C ILE A 11 -2.73 20.03 25.97
N SER A 12 -2.43 18.73 26.06
CA SER A 12 -1.75 18.23 27.24
C SER A 12 -0.34 18.83 27.23
N LEU A 13 0.00 19.56 28.26
CA LEU A 13 1.31 20.15 28.51
C LEU A 13 2.40 19.07 28.42
N PHE A 14 3.15 19.07 27.34
CA PHE A 14 4.40 18.33 27.23
C PHE A 14 5.56 19.32 27.19
N ASN A 15 6.48 19.15 28.14
CA ASN A 15 7.74 19.86 28.21
C ASN A 15 8.56 19.63 26.93
N PHE A 16 8.90 20.70 26.25
CA PHE A 16 9.87 20.70 25.16
C PHE A 16 11.26 20.44 25.73
N SER A 17 11.82 19.27 25.51
CA SER A 17 13.25 19.04 25.66
C SER A 17 13.90 19.22 24.28
N ASN A 18 14.83 20.14 24.16
CA ASN A 18 15.71 20.29 23.01
C ASN A 18 16.47 18.98 22.79
N ILE A 19 16.41 18.42 21.60
CA ILE A 19 17.22 17.26 21.20
C ILE A 19 18.65 17.77 21.00
N THR A 20 19.47 17.65 22.03
CA THR A 20 20.90 17.88 21.97
C THR A 20 21.57 16.52 22.06
N SER A 21 22.28 16.11 21.02
CA SER A 21 22.93 14.82 20.77
C SER A 21 21.96 13.64 20.60
N ALA A 22 22.28 12.76 19.65
CA ALA A 22 21.46 11.61 19.31
C ALA A 22 21.29 10.65 20.51
N ASP A 23 20.12 10.67 21.13
CA ASP A 23 19.70 9.62 22.03
C ASP A 23 19.08 8.50 21.17
N THR A 24 19.93 7.59 20.70
CA THR A 24 19.54 6.49 19.82
C THR A 24 18.39 5.66 20.38
N ASN A 25 18.30 5.47 21.69
CA ASN A 25 17.19 4.75 22.31
C ASN A 25 15.88 5.52 22.11
N LYS A 26 15.88 6.81 22.37
CA LYS A 26 14.71 7.67 22.19
C LYS A 26 14.28 7.77 20.73
N ASN A 27 15.22 7.95 19.81
CA ASN A 27 14.92 8.00 18.39
C ASN A 27 14.40 6.66 17.87
N ALA A 28 14.99 5.53 18.26
CA ALA A 28 14.52 4.21 17.88
C ALA A 28 13.10 3.92 18.41
N GLU A 29 12.80 4.30 19.66
CA GLU A 29 11.45 4.21 20.21
C GLU A 29 10.45 5.10 19.47
N LEU A 30 10.86 6.31 19.09
CA LEU A 30 10.01 7.25 18.38
C LEU A 30 9.65 6.77 16.99
N PHE A 31 10.64 6.39 16.19
CA PHE A 31 10.45 6.04 14.78
C PHE A 31 10.17 4.55 14.54
N GLY A 32 10.57 3.68 15.47
CA GLY A 32 10.27 2.25 15.45
C GLY A 32 8.86 1.92 15.91
N SER A 33 8.20 2.82 16.69
CA SER A 33 6.83 2.61 17.15
C SER A 33 5.83 2.53 15.99
N LEU A 34 4.71 1.84 16.23
CA LEU A 34 3.58 1.82 15.31
C LEU A 34 2.70 3.07 15.54
N PRO A 35 1.97 3.52 14.50
CA PRO A 35 1.08 4.67 14.64
C PRO A 35 0.05 4.52 15.76
N ASP A 36 -0.18 5.58 16.52
CA ASP A 36 -1.19 5.58 17.60
C ASP A 36 -2.61 5.61 17.03
N VAL A 37 -2.85 6.42 15.99
CA VAL A 37 -4.14 6.56 15.32
C VAL A 37 -3.99 6.18 13.85
N SER A 38 -4.54 5.05 13.45
CA SER A 38 -4.39 4.54 12.08
C SER A 38 -5.49 5.00 11.12
N SER A 39 -6.70 5.27 11.63
CA SER A 39 -7.85 5.68 10.82
C SER A 39 -8.81 6.56 11.61
N VAL A 40 -9.38 7.56 10.92
CA VAL A 40 -10.46 8.40 11.46
C VAL A 40 -11.52 8.53 10.38
N LYS A 41 -12.77 8.12 10.69
CA LYS A 41 -13.91 8.14 9.74
C LYS A 41 -15.15 8.73 10.37
N ILE A 42 -15.79 9.66 9.66
CA ILE A 42 -17.03 10.33 10.10
C ILE A 42 -18.27 9.49 9.76
N SER A 43 -19.30 9.56 10.59
CA SER A 43 -20.60 8.93 10.34
C SER A 43 -21.33 9.56 9.14
N PRO A 44 -22.26 8.84 8.49
CA PRO A 44 -23.02 9.37 7.35
C PRO A 44 -23.79 10.65 7.66
N ASP A 45 -24.35 10.80 8.87
CA ASP A 45 -25.04 12.02 9.33
C ASP A 45 -24.09 13.14 9.80
N GLY A 46 -22.78 12.86 9.86
CA GLY A 46 -21.77 13.84 10.25
C GLY A 46 -21.67 14.13 11.75
N LYS A 47 -22.42 13.44 12.63
CA LYS A 47 -22.43 13.73 14.07
C LYS A 47 -21.33 13.01 14.85
N PHE A 48 -20.94 11.84 14.41
CA PHE A 48 -19.99 11.00 15.11
C PHE A 48 -18.71 10.81 14.31
N VAL A 49 -17.61 10.56 15.01
CA VAL A 49 -16.37 10.12 14.39
C VAL A 49 -15.89 8.83 15.05
N GLY A 50 -15.53 7.86 14.23
CA GLY A 50 -14.82 6.66 14.66
C GLY A 50 -13.31 6.89 14.55
N VAL A 51 -12.58 6.60 15.63
CA VAL A 51 -11.12 6.73 15.70
C VAL A 51 -10.52 5.36 15.99
N GLN A 52 -9.81 4.81 15.04
CA GLN A 52 -9.07 3.55 15.21
C GLN A 52 -7.74 3.85 15.88
N GLN A 53 -7.55 3.30 17.07
CA GLN A 53 -6.40 3.59 17.91
C GLN A 53 -5.73 2.31 18.40
N LYS A 54 -4.38 2.30 18.36
CA LYS A 54 -3.56 1.27 18.98
C LYS A 54 -3.51 1.50 20.51
N THR A 55 -3.60 0.42 21.26
CA THR A 55 -3.29 0.35 22.69
C THR A 55 -2.16 -0.65 22.91
N ASP A 56 -1.68 -0.80 24.13
CA ASP A 56 -0.60 -1.75 24.43
C ASP A 56 -0.97 -3.20 24.11
N GLU A 57 -2.26 -3.55 24.16
CA GLU A 57 -2.73 -4.93 23.98
C GLU A 57 -3.42 -5.18 22.65
N THR A 58 -4.08 -4.17 22.06
CA THR A 58 -4.97 -4.37 20.91
C THR A 58 -5.23 -3.08 20.15
N ILE A 59 -5.93 -3.20 19.02
CA ILE A 59 -6.45 -2.07 18.25
C ILE A 59 -7.94 -1.93 18.57
N ILE A 60 -8.34 -0.74 18.98
CA ILE A 60 -9.71 -0.37 19.34
C ILE A 60 -10.28 0.67 18.39
N VAL A 61 -11.61 0.80 18.35
CA VAL A 61 -12.29 1.94 17.71
C VAL A 61 -13.09 2.69 18.77
N LYS A 62 -12.77 3.98 18.94
CA LYS A 62 -13.53 4.91 19.79
C LYS A 62 -14.56 5.63 18.94
N ILE A 63 -15.79 5.73 19.44
CA ILE A 63 -16.84 6.55 18.84
C ILE A 63 -16.99 7.82 19.67
N ILE A 64 -16.86 8.96 19.02
CA ILE A 64 -16.87 10.28 19.65
C ILE A 64 -17.98 11.10 19.02
N ASP A 65 -18.83 11.71 19.86
CA ASP A 65 -19.80 12.73 19.45
C ASP A 65 -19.06 14.03 19.18
N LEU A 66 -19.17 14.54 17.94
CA LEU A 66 -18.47 15.74 17.49
C LEU A 66 -19.04 17.04 18.04
N ASP A 67 -20.32 17.07 18.33
CA ASP A 67 -21.00 18.29 18.80
C ASP A 67 -20.72 18.55 20.29
N ASN A 68 -20.58 17.46 21.08
CA ASN A 68 -20.32 17.53 22.52
C ASN A 68 -18.86 17.18 22.89
N ALA A 69 -18.06 16.72 21.95
CA ALA A 69 -16.70 16.20 22.16
C ALA A 69 -16.64 15.07 23.22
N GLN A 70 -17.70 14.24 23.29
CA GLN A 70 -17.81 13.17 24.29
C GLN A 70 -17.56 11.79 23.67
N LEU A 71 -16.83 10.96 24.42
CA LEU A 71 -16.65 9.55 24.10
C LEU A 71 -17.97 8.82 24.35
N LEU A 72 -18.57 8.26 23.29
CA LEU A 72 -19.81 7.48 23.35
C LEU A 72 -19.54 6.02 23.69
N SER A 73 -18.58 5.40 23.03
CA SER A 73 -18.28 3.98 23.21
C SER A 73 -16.84 3.63 22.76
N ILE A 74 -16.41 2.42 23.16
CA ILE A 74 -15.16 1.80 22.70
C ILE A 74 -15.47 0.39 22.21
N HIS A 75 -15.14 0.12 20.94
CA HIS A 75 -15.22 -1.22 20.37
C HIS A 75 -13.87 -1.91 20.49
N ASN A 76 -13.85 -3.10 21.11
CA ASN A 76 -12.68 -3.92 21.35
C ASN A 76 -13.06 -5.39 21.25
N PHE A 77 -12.36 -6.15 20.42
CA PHE A 77 -12.58 -7.60 20.24
C PHE A 77 -11.48 -8.44 20.90
N GLY A 78 -10.65 -7.82 21.73
CA GLY A 78 -9.55 -8.45 22.48
C GLY A 78 -8.32 -8.75 21.64
N ALA A 79 -7.27 -9.24 22.31
CA ALA A 79 -5.97 -9.52 21.69
C ALA A 79 -6.03 -10.58 20.56
N LYS A 80 -7.03 -11.46 20.58
CA LYS A 80 -7.22 -12.50 19.56
C LYS A 80 -8.05 -12.05 18.34
N GLY A 81 -8.64 -10.86 18.38
CA GLY A 81 -9.47 -10.33 17.32
C GLY A 81 -9.20 -8.83 17.12
N GLN A 82 -8.12 -8.48 16.43
CA GLN A 82 -7.72 -7.10 16.25
C GLN A 82 -8.48 -6.44 15.10
N ILE A 83 -8.94 -5.21 15.30
CA ILE A 83 -9.64 -4.43 14.29
C ILE A 83 -8.60 -3.91 13.28
N THR A 84 -8.70 -4.34 12.02
CA THR A 84 -7.82 -3.86 10.94
C THR A 84 -8.40 -2.69 10.18
N ASP A 85 -9.73 -2.64 10.10
CA ASP A 85 -10.47 -1.53 9.51
C ASP A 85 -11.90 -1.50 10.05
N PHE A 86 -12.59 -0.38 9.87
CA PHE A 86 -14.01 -0.25 10.18
C PHE A 86 -14.74 0.60 9.15
N PHE A 87 -16.04 0.38 9.03
CA PHE A 87 -16.91 1.01 8.05
C PHE A 87 -18.21 1.43 8.69
N TRP A 88 -18.67 2.67 8.42
CA TRP A 88 -20.00 3.15 8.80
C TRP A 88 -21.03 2.61 7.83
N ALA A 89 -21.80 1.63 8.25
CA ALA A 89 -22.89 1.09 7.44
C ALA A 89 -24.14 1.98 7.49
N THR A 90 -24.42 2.54 8.67
CA THR A 90 -25.46 3.55 8.89
C THR A 90 -24.97 4.57 9.93
N ASP A 91 -25.81 5.54 10.29
CA ASP A 91 -25.51 6.51 11.35
C ASP A 91 -25.34 5.86 12.73
N GLU A 92 -25.94 4.68 12.93
CA GLU A 92 -25.98 3.99 14.22
C GLU A 92 -25.27 2.64 14.21
N ARG A 93 -24.72 2.20 13.07
CA ARG A 93 -24.17 0.85 12.95
C ARG A 93 -22.87 0.82 12.15
N LEU A 94 -21.88 0.12 12.71
CA LEU A 94 -20.58 -0.10 12.12
C LEU A 94 -20.38 -1.57 11.74
N VAL A 95 -19.52 -1.81 10.75
CA VAL A 95 -18.96 -3.12 10.42
C VAL A 95 -17.45 -3.03 10.53
N PHE A 96 -16.87 -3.98 11.26
CA PHE A 96 -15.43 -4.08 11.53
C PHE A 96 -14.84 -5.25 10.77
N SER A 97 -13.72 -5.03 10.11
CA SER A 97 -12.83 -6.10 9.63
C SER A 97 -11.92 -6.53 10.77
N VAL A 98 -11.87 -7.83 11.04
CA VAL A 98 -11.14 -8.36 12.19
C VAL A 98 -10.08 -9.35 11.72
N ALA A 99 -8.82 -9.09 12.09
CA ALA A 99 -7.70 -10.00 11.88
C ALA A 99 -7.36 -10.78 13.16
N ARG A 100 -6.71 -11.90 12.99
CA ARG A 100 -6.24 -12.75 14.08
C ARG A 100 -4.74 -13.01 13.96
N GLY A 101 -4.07 -13.02 15.11
CA GLY A 101 -2.69 -13.45 15.19
C GLY A 101 -2.54 -14.95 14.94
N SER A 102 -1.43 -15.33 14.37
CA SER A 102 -0.97 -16.73 14.24
C SER A 102 -0.06 -17.11 15.42
N SER A 103 -0.03 -18.37 15.80
CA SER A 103 0.99 -18.88 16.73
C SER A 103 2.37 -19.00 16.08
N ARG A 104 2.41 -19.05 14.74
CA ARG A 104 3.61 -19.25 13.94
C ARG A 104 4.34 -17.94 13.63
N THR A 105 3.61 -16.86 13.30
CA THR A 105 4.18 -15.58 12.89
C THR A 105 3.72 -14.43 13.78
N THR A 106 4.40 -13.31 13.70
CA THR A 106 4.02 -12.07 14.36
C THR A 106 2.92 -11.30 13.62
N GLU A 107 2.70 -11.63 12.35
CA GLU A 107 1.69 -10.97 11.52
C GLU A 107 0.25 -11.27 11.95
N LEU A 108 -0.60 -10.29 11.69
CA LEU A 108 -2.04 -10.43 11.81
C LEU A 108 -2.62 -10.87 10.46
N TYR A 109 -3.32 -11.99 10.45
CA TYR A 109 -3.98 -12.47 9.24
C TYR A 109 -5.45 -12.07 9.22
N ASN A 110 -5.84 -11.34 8.18
CA ASN A 110 -7.24 -11.03 7.93
C ASN A 110 -7.92 -12.25 7.27
N TYR A 111 -8.56 -13.08 8.08
CA TYR A 111 -9.35 -14.21 7.61
C TYR A 111 -10.75 -13.83 7.12
N GLY A 112 -10.97 -12.56 6.78
CA GLY A 112 -12.23 -12.06 6.25
C GLY A 112 -13.39 -12.16 7.25
N GLN A 113 -13.12 -12.00 8.55
CA GLN A 113 -14.17 -11.89 9.55
C GLN A 113 -14.74 -10.48 9.59
N LEU A 114 -16.07 -10.37 9.44
CA LEU A 114 -16.79 -9.11 9.54
C LEU A 114 -17.73 -9.14 10.77
N VAL A 115 -17.52 -8.18 11.67
CA VAL A 115 -18.31 -8.02 12.90
C VAL A 115 -19.10 -6.73 12.80
N ALA A 116 -20.43 -6.79 12.96
CA ALA A 116 -21.28 -5.60 13.02
C ALA A 116 -21.67 -5.28 14.47
N ALA A 117 -21.67 -3.99 14.83
CA ALA A 117 -22.11 -3.51 16.14
C ALA A 117 -22.74 -2.12 16.03
N ASN A 118 -23.63 -1.79 16.98
CA ASN A 118 -24.18 -0.44 17.09
C ASN A 118 -23.14 0.51 17.70
N ILE A 119 -23.32 1.81 17.46
CA ILE A 119 -22.44 2.88 17.99
C ILE A 119 -22.28 2.85 19.52
N ASP A 120 -23.27 2.33 20.24
CA ASP A 120 -23.25 2.17 21.71
C ASP A 120 -22.56 0.88 22.18
N GLY A 121 -21.98 0.10 21.28
CA GLY A 121 -21.32 -1.18 21.54
C GLY A 121 -22.25 -2.37 21.67
N LYS A 122 -23.57 -2.16 21.62
CA LYS A 122 -24.56 -3.24 21.71
C LYS A 122 -24.81 -3.91 20.35
N SER A 123 -25.61 -4.99 20.35
CA SER A 123 -25.98 -5.76 19.15
C SER A 123 -24.78 -6.21 18.32
N THR A 124 -23.67 -6.54 18.98
CA THR A 124 -22.44 -7.04 18.35
C THR A 124 -22.67 -8.44 17.80
N LYS A 125 -22.34 -8.65 16.51
CA LYS A 125 -22.56 -9.90 15.81
C LYS A 125 -21.48 -10.16 14.75
N LEU A 126 -20.94 -11.37 14.72
CA LEU A 126 -20.15 -11.86 13.59
C LEU A 126 -21.11 -12.13 12.42
N ILE A 127 -21.01 -11.37 11.33
CA ILE A 127 -21.94 -11.42 10.19
C ILE A 127 -21.38 -12.16 8.97
N ALA A 128 -20.06 -12.29 8.85
CA ALA A 128 -19.38 -13.07 7.81
C ALA A 128 -18.01 -13.55 8.29
N GLY A 129 -17.46 -14.54 7.59
CA GLY A 129 -16.15 -15.14 7.89
C GLY A 129 -16.27 -16.38 8.76
N TRP A 130 -15.14 -17.00 9.01
CA TRP A 130 -15.06 -18.27 9.74
C TRP A 130 -15.67 -18.16 11.14
N GLY A 131 -16.58 -19.11 11.47
CA GLY A 131 -17.32 -19.10 12.74
C GLY A 131 -18.61 -18.28 12.71
N SER A 132 -18.99 -17.69 11.57
CA SER A 132 -20.22 -16.89 11.43
C SER A 132 -21.47 -17.76 11.27
N ALA A 133 -21.34 -19.01 10.87
CA ALA A 133 -22.47 -19.93 10.74
C ALA A 133 -23.13 -20.15 12.11
N PRO A 134 -24.45 -20.04 12.23
CA PRO A 134 -25.15 -20.39 13.45
C PRO A 134 -24.93 -21.86 13.75
N ASP A 135 -24.73 -22.18 15.03
CA ASP A 135 -24.55 -23.56 15.54
C ASP A 135 -25.85 -24.34 15.46
N THR A 136 -26.38 -24.51 14.27
CA THR A 136 -27.57 -25.28 14.00
C THR A 136 -27.20 -26.61 13.32
N ARG A 137 -27.72 -27.69 13.86
CA ARG A 137 -27.60 -29.05 13.31
C ARG A 137 -28.29 -29.27 11.95
N GLN A 138 -28.45 -28.19 11.16
CA GLN A 138 -28.94 -28.25 9.79
C GLN A 138 -27.83 -28.70 8.85
N GLY A 139 -28.18 -29.61 7.91
CA GLY A 139 -27.22 -30.25 7.04
C GLY A 139 -26.33 -29.30 6.24
N VAL A 140 -25.14 -29.77 5.89
CA VAL A 140 -24.05 -29.03 5.24
C VAL A 140 -24.52 -28.19 4.01
N ARG A 141 -25.51 -28.67 3.26
CA ARG A 141 -26.05 -27.96 2.07
C ARG A 141 -26.81 -26.67 2.38
N ASN A 142 -27.46 -26.55 3.55
CA ASN A 142 -28.19 -25.35 3.93
C ASN A 142 -27.29 -24.29 4.60
N ARG A 143 -26.18 -24.72 5.22
CA ARG A 143 -25.20 -23.79 5.82
C ARG A 143 -24.55 -22.85 4.79
N ALA A 144 -24.19 -23.38 3.59
CA ALA A 144 -23.56 -22.61 2.54
C ALA A 144 -24.43 -21.50 1.93
N ARG A 145 -25.76 -21.61 2.06
CA ARG A 145 -26.72 -20.66 1.46
C ARG A 145 -27.13 -19.50 2.35
N THR A 146 -27.07 -19.65 3.68
CA THR A 146 -27.61 -18.66 4.60
C THR A 146 -26.56 -17.81 5.30
N ASN A 147 -25.35 -18.32 5.47
CA ASN A 147 -24.24 -17.60 6.09
C ASN A 147 -22.95 -18.40 5.81
N PRO A 148 -22.20 -18.06 4.75
CA PRO A 148 -21.03 -18.82 4.39
C PRO A 148 -19.93 -18.59 5.42
N ASP A 149 -19.45 -19.68 5.99
CA ASP A 149 -18.24 -19.74 6.81
C ASP A 149 -16.99 -19.56 5.91
N ARG A 150 -16.96 -18.44 5.20
CA ARG A 150 -15.96 -18.08 4.19
C ARG A 150 -15.43 -16.67 4.44
N PRO A 151 -14.14 -16.42 4.13
CA PRO A 151 -13.58 -15.08 4.18
C PRO A 151 -14.38 -14.11 3.32
N ALA A 152 -14.62 -12.90 3.86
CA ALA A 152 -15.33 -11.83 3.17
C ALA A 152 -14.60 -10.50 3.28
N LEU A 153 -14.64 -9.70 2.20
CA LEU A 153 -14.21 -8.30 2.20
C LEU A 153 -15.37 -7.42 1.78
N ILE A 154 -15.50 -6.27 2.43
CA ILE A 154 -16.45 -5.22 2.01
C ILE A 154 -15.89 -4.60 0.73
N VAL A 155 -16.72 -4.55 -0.33
CA VAL A 155 -16.33 -3.96 -1.61
C VAL A 155 -17.10 -2.69 -1.94
N HIS A 156 -18.34 -2.55 -1.45
CA HIS A 156 -19.12 -1.34 -1.66
C HIS A 156 -20.24 -1.21 -0.61
N ARG A 157 -20.58 0.02 -0.27
CA ARG A 157 -21.83 0.29 0.46
C ARG A 157 -22.96 0.47 -0.56
N LEU A 158 -24.19 0.17 -0.14
CA LEU A 158 -25.38 0.42 -0.93
C LEU A 158 -26.03 1.71 -0.43
N PRO A 159 -25.91 2.86 -1.14
CA PRO A 159 -26.37 4.15 -0.63
C PRO A 159 -27.86 4.17 -0.32
N ASN A 160 -28.64 3.40 -1.07
CA ASN A 160 -30.10 3.33 -0.99
C ASN A 160 -30.62 2.15 -0.15
N ASP A 161 -29.73 1.34 0.42
CA ASP A 161 -30.10 0.19 1.28
C ASP A 161 -29.30 0.19 2.58
N PRO A 162 -29.86 0.74 3.66
CA PRO A 162 -29.18 0.83 4.95
C PRO A 162 -29.00 -0.52 5.66
N ASN A 163 -29.61 -1.59 5.16
CA ASN A 163 -29.54 -2.91 5.78
C ASN A 163 -28.51 -3.84 5.16
N ASN A 164 -28.03 -3.52 3.96
CA ASN A 164 -27.14 -4.40 3.23
C ASN A 164 -25.88 -3.66 2.74
N ILE A 165 -24.81 -4.43 2.59
CA ILE A 165 -23.52 -4.01 1.96
C ILE A 165 -23.13 -5.03 0.92
N LEU A 166 -22.32 -4.62 -0.06
CA LEU A 166 -21.73 -5.56 -1.01
C LEU A 166 -20.43 -6.12 -0.46
N VAL A 167 -20.32 -7.42 -0.54
CA VAL A 167 -19.15 -8.17 -0.07
C VAL A 167 -18.65 -9.13 -1.14
N ASN A 168 -17.34 -9.27 -1.19
CA ASN A 168 -16.62 -10.26 -1.97
C ASN A 168 -16.32 -11.46 -1.06
N PHE A 169 -16.85 -12.63 -1.37
CA PHE A 169 -16.53 -13.88 -0.67
C PHE A 169 -15.47 -14.64 -1.44
N PHE A 170 -14.37 -14.96 -0.76
CA PHE A 170 -13.29 -15.73 -1.35
C PHE A 170 -13.65 -17.21 -1.46
N ASP A 171 -13.22 -17.84 -2.55
CA ASP A 171 -13.21 -19.29 -2.67
C ASP A 171 -11.77 -19.83 -2.81
N ASN A 172 -11.63 -21.15 -2.64
CA ASN A 172 -10.30 -21.79 -2.66
C ASN A 172 -9.68 -21.84 -4.08
N ALA A 173 -10.48 -21.61 -5.12
CA ALA A 173 -10.03 -21.59 -6.51
C ALA A 173 -9.68 -20.17 -6.99
N GLY A 174 -9.92 -19.14 -6.16
CA GLY A 174 -9.68 -17.73 -6.48
C GLY A 174 -10.81 -17.06 -7.26
N TYR A 175 -11.86 -17.81 -7.68
CA TYR A 175 -13.07 -17.24 -8.25
C TYR A 175 -13.98 -16.76 -7.14
N ASN A 176 -14.06 -15.45 -6.97
CA ASN A 176 -14.78 -14.87 -5.85
C ASN A 176 -16.25 -14.67 -6.18
N ASP A 177 -17.08 -14.72 -5.15
CA ASP A 177 -18.52 -14.47 -5.26
C ASP A 177 -18.87 -13.09 -4.72
N LEU A 178 -19.60 -12.31 -5.50
CA LEU A 178 -20.20 -11.06 -5.07
C LEU A 178 -21.59 -11.31 -4.48
N ALA A 179 -21.85 -10.70 -3.33
CA ALA A 179 -23.14 -10.83 -2.66
C ALA A 179 -23.56 -9.57 -1.88
N GLU A 180 -24.86 -9.39 -1.68
CA GLU A 180 -25.39 -8.50 -0.67
C GLU A 180 -25.37 -9.22 0.70
N LEU A 181 -24.79 -8.57 1.71
CA LEU A 181 -24.73 -9.08 3.08
C LEU A 181 -25.57 -8.18 3.99
N ASN A 182 -26.54 -8.76 4.66
CA ASN A 182 -27.36 -8.03 5.63
C ASN A 182 -26.57 -7.79 6.93
N ILE A 183 -26.34 -6.53 7.29
CA ILE A 183 -25.52 -6.12 8.43
C ILE A 183 -26.15 -6.43 9.80
N ASN A 184 -27.45 -6.72 9.86
CA ASN A 184 -28.15 -7.03 11.10
C ASN A 184 -28.26 -8.54 11.33
N THR A 185 -28.50 -9.28 10.26
CA THR A 185 -28.81 -10.71 10.34
C THR A 185 -27.68 -11.61 9.87
N GLY A 186 -26.76 -11.10 9.06
CA GLY A 186 -25.73 -11.89 8.36
C GLY A 186 -26.30 -12.75 7.21
N LYS A 187 -27.55 -12.52 6.80
CA LYS A 187 -28.12 -13.18 5.62
C LYS A 187 -27.44 -12.69 4.35
N VAL A 188 -27.21 -13.62 3.43
CA VAL A 188 -26.51 -13.36 2.16
C VAL A 188 -27.47 -13.56 1.00
N LYS A 189 -27.45 -12.62 0.06
CA LYS A 189 -28.11 -12.75 -1.25
C LYS A 189 -27.02 -12.69 -2.32
N TRP A 190 -26.78 -13.81 -2.99
CA TRP A 190 -25.79 -13.94 -4.03
C TRP A 190 -26.18 -13.14 -5.27
N ILE A 191 -25.20 -12.41 -5.85
CA ILE A 191 -25.37 -11.66 -7.08
C ILE A 191 -24.74 -12.43 -8.23
N THR A 192 -23.44 -12.70 -8.19
CA THR A 192 -22.71 -13.38 -9.26
C THR A 192 -21.38 -13.95 -8.75
N THR A 193 -20.81 -14.87 -9.56
CA THR A 193 -19.41 -15.31 -9.42
C THR A 193 -18.55 -14.58 -10.45
N SER A 194 -17.35 -14.17 -10.08
CA SER A 194 -16.41 -13.52 -10.98
C SER A 194 -16.01 -14.44 -12.15
N PRO A 195 -15.85 -13.92 -13.38
CA PRO A 195 -15.27 -14.65 -14.49
C PRO A 195 -13.74 -14.81 -14.36
N VAL A 196 -13.10 -13.98 -13.51
CA VAL A 196 -11.65 -13.94 -13.29
C VAL A 196 -11.32 -14.25 -11.84
N ILE A 197 -10.08 -14.65 -11.60
CA ILE A 197 -9.58 -14.85 -10.24
C ILE A 197 -9.18 -13.50 -9.61
N TYR A 198 -9.29 -13.38 -8.29
CA TYR A 198 -8.94 -12.16 -7.55
C TYR A 198 -9.49 -10.88 -8.20
N PRO A 199 -10.83 -10.80 -8.41
CA PRO A 199 -11.45 -9.70 -9.14
C PRO A 199 -11.36 -8.39 -8.39
N ASP A 200 -11.02 -7.34 -9.12
CA ASP A 200 -11.30 -5.95 -8.77
C ASP A 200 -12.69 -5.61 -9.31
N TRP A 201 -13.67 -5.54 -8.40
CA TRP A 201 -15.05 -5.30 -8.75
C TRP A 201 -15.29 -3.82 -9.08
N ILE A 202 -16.01 -3.56 -10.17
CA ILE A 202 -16.26 -2.22 -10.70
C ILE A 202 -17.75 -1.91 -10.55
N PHE A 203 -18.06 -0.83 -9.85
CA PHE A 203 -19.43 -0.39 -9.57
C PHE A 203 -19.68 1.01 -10.12
N ASP A 204 -20.95 1.29 -10.47
CA ASP A 204 -21.41 2.67 -10.66
C ASP A 204 -21.71 3.35 -9.31
N LYS A 205 -22.12 4.62 -9.38
CA LYS A 205 -22.45 5.43 -8.19
C LYS A 205 -23.64 4.92 -7.39
N GLU A 206 -24.56 4.18 -7.99
CA GLU A 206 -25.70 3.54 -7.32
C GLU A 206 -25.33 2.20 -6.67
N GLY A 207 -24.10 1.70 -6.88
CA GLY A 207 -23.63 0.39 -6.41
C GLY A 207 -24.02 -0.76 -7.33
N ASN A 208 -24.46 -0.49 -8.58
CA ASN A 208 -24.70 -1.53 -9.55
C ASN A 208 -23.37 -2.07 -10.08
N LEU A 209 -23.28 -3.38 -10.21
CA LEU A 209 -22.10 -4.02 -10.78
C LEU A 209 -21.98 -3.69 -12.26
N MET A 210 -20.83 -3.12 -12.67
CA MET A 210 -20.53 -2.74 -14.04
C MET A 210 -19.52 -3.68 -14.69
N GLY A 211 -18.61 -4.25 -13.92
CA GLY A 211 -17.56 -5.11 -14.45
C GLY A 211 -16.60 -5.66 -13.41
N VAL A 212 -15.55 -6.30 -13.90
CA VAL A 212 -14.39 -6.74 -13.12
C VAL A 212 -13.11 -6.58 -13.93
N ALA A 213 -12.02 -6.34 -13.24
CA ALA A 213 -10.66 -6.42 -13.75
C ALA A 213 -9.86 -7.47 -13.00
N SER A 214 -8.87 -8.09 -13.61
CA SER A 214 -7.91 -8.99 -12.95
C SER A 214 -6.69 -9.28 -13.82
N SER A 215 -5.66 -9.90 -13.22
CA SER A 215 -4.52 -10.44 -13.96
C SER A 215 -4.76 -11.89 -14.39
N THR A 216 -4.26 -12.26 -15.56
CA THR A 216 -4.32 -13.61 -16.12
C THR A 216 -3.17 -14.50 -15.63
N LEU A 217 -3.17 -15.77 -16.06
CA LEU A 217 -2.04 -16.70 -15.86
C LEU A 217 -0.74 -16.27 -16.56
N GLU A 218 -0.88 -15.57 -17.67
CA GLU A 218 0.20 -15.06 -18.50
C GLU A 218 0.68 -13.67 -18.04
N ASN A 219 0.18 -13.24 -16.86
CA ASN A 219 0.46 -11.94 -16.25
C ASN A 219 -0.11 -10.74 -17.03
N ASN A 220 -1.03 -11.00 -17.97
CA ASN A 220 -1.80 -9.96 -18.66
C ASN A 220 -2.92 -9.45 -17.77
N SER A 221 -3.46 -8.27 -18.05
CA SER A 221 -4.64 -7.73 -17.36
C SER A 221 -5.88 -7.88 -18.23
N GLU A 222 -6.95 -8.45 -17.70
CA GLU A 222 -8.24 -8.61 -18.40
C GLU A 222 -9.33 -7.80 -17.74
N ILE A 223 -10.21 -7.20 -18.55
CA ILE A 223 -11.41 -6.50 -18.12
C ILE A 223 -12.63 -7.15 -18.72
N TYR A 224 -13.62 -7.47 -17.89
CA TYR A 224 -14.94 -7.96 -18.27
C TYR A 224 -16.01 -7.00 -17.83
N LEU A 225 -16.96 -6.69 -18.72
CA LEU A 225 -18.14 -5.88 -18.41
C LEU A 225 -19.33 -6.78 -18.04
N PHE A 226 -20.09 -6.32 -17.05
CA PHE A 226 -21.30 -6.99 -16.60
C PHE A 226 -22.52 -6.43 -17.29
N LYS A 227 -23.34 -7.29 -17.92
CA LYS A 227 -24.59 -6.92 -18.61
C LYS A 227 -25.80 -7.60 -17.97
N PRO A 228 -26.40 -7.00 -16.95
CA PRO A 228 -27.51 -7.60 -16.17
C PRO A 228 -28.76 -7.86 -17.00
N ASN A 229 -28.94 -7.16 -18.13
CA ASN A 229 -30.12 -7.24 -19.01
C ASN A 229 -29.99 -8.25 -20.15
N LEU A 230 -29.01 -9.13 -20.14
CA LEU A 230 -29.06 -10.27 -21.04
C LEU A 230 -30.25 -11.15 -20.65
N PRO A 231 -31.14 -11.54 -21.61
CA PRO A 231 -32.36 -12.23 -21.30
C PRO A 231 -32.14 -13.42 -20.38
N ASN A 232 -32.83 -13.45 -19.23
CA ASN A 232 -32.80 -14.51 -18.23
C ASN A 232 -31.47 -14.78 -17.55
N GLY A 233 -30.52 -13.84 -17.55
CA GLY A 233 -29.25 -13.96 -16.79
C GLY A 233 -28.36 -15.12 -17.16
N SER A 234 -28.60 -15.80 -18.27
CA SER A 234 -27.74 -16.87 -18.77
C SER A 234 -27.80 -16.95 -20.28
N LEU A 235 -26.69 -16.56 -20.90
CA LEU A 235 -26.40 -17.14 -22.20
C LEU A 235 -26.08 -18.62 -21.95
N SER A 236 -26.77 -19.52 -22.66
CA SER A 236 -26.33 -20.92 -22.72
C SER A 236 -24.91 -20.94 -23.31
N SER A 237 -24.13 -22.00 -23.02
CA SER A 237 -22.79 -22.18 -23.62
C SER A 237 -22.81 -22.01 -25.16
N ARG A 238 -23.95 -22.28 -25.76
CA ARG A 238 -24.18 -22.20 -27.21
C ARG A 238 -24.42 -20.74 -27.66
N GLU A 239 -25.13 -19.96 -26.88
CA GLU A 239 -25.38 -18.52 -27.13
C GLU A 239 -24.16 -17.68 -26.85
N CYS A 240 -23.41 -18.04 -25.80
CA CYS A 240 -22.13 -17.44 -25.50
C CYS A 240 -21.08 -17.66 -26.57
N ALA A 241 -21.06 -18.85 -27.19
CA ALA A 241 -20.17 -19.15 -28.34
C ALA A 241 -20.46 -18.32 -29.60
N GLN A 242 -21.63 -17.69 -29.68
CA GLN A 242 -22.02 -16.80 -30.78
C GLN A 242 -21.67 -15.32 -30.52
N VAL A 243 -21.33 -14.97 -29.28
CA VAL A 243 -20.91 -13.62 -28.89
C VAL A 243 -19.41 -13.64 -28.75
N THR A 244 -18.68 -12.87 -29.52
CA THR A 244 -17.24 -12.76 -29.43
C THR A 244 -16.84 -12.39 -28.02
N ASN A 245 -15.98 -13.21 -27.38
CA ASN A 245 -15.48 -13.02 -26.02
C ASN A 245 -16.53 -13.07 -24.89
N CYS A 246 -17.56 -13.89 -25.02
CA CYS A 246 -18.48 -14.18 -23.92
C CYS A 246 -17.87 -15.20 -22.95
N TYR A 247 -17.92 -14.93 -21.67
CA TYR A 247 -17.49 -15.85 -20.59
C TYR A 247 -18.69 -16.33 -19.77
N ILE A 248 -18.76 -17.62 -19.53
CA ILE A 248 -19.71 -18.22 -18.59
C ILE A 248 -18.92 -18.77 -17.41
N PRO A 249 -19.10 -18.24 -16.18
CA PRO A 249 -18.42 -18.76 -15.00
C PRO A 249 -18.75 -20.27 -14.80
N PRO A 250 -17.84 -21.07 -14.23
CA PRO A 250 -18.08 -22.49 -13.96
C PRO A 250 -19.32 -22.69 -13.08
N ILE A 251 -20.08 -23.78 -13.37
CA ILE A 251 -21.44 -24.01 -12.87
C ILE A 251 -21.43 -24.28 -11.36
N ARG A 252 -22.13 -23.43 -10.60
CA ARG A 252 -22.71 -23.77 -9.29
C ARG A 252 -24.21 -24.08 -9.48
N GLU A 253 -24.78 -24.96 -8.64
CA GLU A 253 -26.05 -25.66 -8.80
C GLU A 253 -27.34 -24.84 -8.93
N ASP A 254 -27.28 -23.50 -8.92
CA ASP A 254 -28.47 -22.63 -8.90
C ASP A 254 -28.84 -21.92 -10.21
N ASN A 255 -28.21 -22.29 -11.33
CA ASN A 255 -28.57 -21.98 -12.73
C ASN A 255 -28.95 -20.52 -13.12
N LYS A 256 -28.75 -19.53 -12.26
CA LYS A 256 -29.04 -18.12 -12.55
C LYS A 256 -27.75 -17.31 -12.62
N ARG A 257 -27.17 -17.19 -13.81
CA ARG A 257 -25.94 -16.45 -14.01
C ARG A 257 -26.11 -15.32 -14.99
N PRO A 258 -25.84 -14.09 -14.59
CA PRO A 258 -25.71 -13.00 -15.53
C PRO A 258 -24.51 -13.21 -16.43
N GLY A 259 -24.64 -12.91 -17.72
CA GLY A 259 -23.56 -13.03 -18.69
C GLY A 259 -22.49 -11.96 -18.49
N TRP A 260 -21.25 -12.36 -18.64
CA TRP A 260 -20.09 -11.50 -18.67
C TRP A 260 -19.64 -11.30 -20.11
N VAL A 261 -19.21 -10.08 -20.46
CA VAL A 261 -18.68 -9.75 -21.78
C VAL A 261 -17.24 -9.32 -21.63
N PHE A 262 -16.34 -10.03 -22.30
CA PHE A 262 -14.94 -9.61 -22.39
C PHE A 262 -14.87 -8.24 -23.06
N PHE A 263 -14.13 -7.32 -22.42
CA PHE A 263 -13.97 -5.97 -22.94
C PHE A 263 -12.60 -5.77 -23.57
N LYS A 264 -11.52 -6.04 -22.78
CA LYS A 264 -10.16 -5.78 -23.24
C LYS A 264 -9.14 -6.61 -22.47
N GLU A 265 -8.05 -6.96 -23.13
CA GLU A 265 -6.84 -7.54 -22.54
C GLU A 265 -5.66 -6.59 -22.75
N PHE A 266 -4.78 -6.51 -21.78
CA PHE A 266 -3.55 -5.74 -21.82
C PHE A 266 -2.38 -6.69 -21.62
N GLU A 267 -1.48 -6.75 -22.58
CA GLU A 267 -0.27 -7.57 -22.50
C GLU A 267 0.69 -7.02 -21.46
N PHE A 268 1.29 -7.91 -20.68
CA PHE A 268 2.35 -7.56 -19.73
C PHE A 268 3.58 -6.94 -20.46
N PRO A 269 4.25 -5.91 -19.91
CA PRO A 269 4.01 -5.25 -18.62
C PRO A 269 2.97 -4.10 -18.66
N LYS A 270 2.25 -3.95 -19.76
CA LYS A 270 1.16 -2.99 -19.86
C LYS A 270 0.01 -3.43 -18.98
N GLY A 271 -0.66 -2.47 -18.36
CA GLY A 271 -1.83 -2.70 -17.54
C GLY A 271 -2.79 -1.54 -17.67
N ALA A 272 -4.01 -1.75 -17.20
CA ALA A 272 -4.97 -0.69 -17.05
C ALA A 272 -5.70 -0.83 -15.72
N SER A 273 -6.10 0.31 -15.15
CA SER A 273 -7.01 0.35 -14.01
C SER A 273 -8.24 1.16 -14.33
N ILE A 274 -9.40 0.66 -13.92
CA ILE A 274 -10.67 1.37 -14.04
C ILE A 274 -10.89 2.18 -12.77
N GLU A 275 -11.03 3.50 -12.95
CA GLU A 275 -11.07 4.45 -11.86
C GLU A 275 -12.50 4.91 -11.51
N GLY A 276 -13.49 4.42 -12.25
CA GLY A 276 -14.91 4.72 -12.04
C GLY A 276 -15.63 5.17 -13.28
N PHE A 277 -16.85 5.69 -13.09
CA PHE A 277 -17.70 6.20 -14.14
C PHE A 277 -17.99 7.68 -13.93
N THR A 278 -17.91 8.46 -14.99
CA THR A 278 -18.31 9.87 -14.99
C THR A 278 -19.82 10.02 -14.83
N ALA A 279 -20.31 11.20 -14.54
CA ALA A 279 -21.73 11.50 -14.45
C ALA A 279 -22.50 11.14 -15.74
N ASN A 280 -21.82 11.20 -16.90
CA ASN A 280 -22.37 10.86 -18.21
C ASN A 280 -22.29 9.36 -18.54
N GLY A 281 -21.81 8.54 -17.58
CA GLY A 281 -21.69 7.09 -17.74
C GLY A 281 -20.53 6.61 -18.60
N LYS A 282 -19.58 7.48 -18.91
CA LYS A 282 -18.31 7.07 -19.53
C LYS A 282 -17.39 6.46 -18.49
N MET A 283 -16.61 5.46 -18.88
CA MET A 283 -15.66 4.77 -18.02
C MET A 283 -14.32 5.51 -18.03
N MET A 284 -13.80 5.83 -16.85
CA MET A 284 -12.47 6.43 -16.70
C MET A 284 -11.41 5.37 -16.41
N VAL A 285 -10.32 5.40 -17.19
CA VAL A 285 -9.28 4.35 -17.19
C VAL A 285 -7.90 5.01 -17.17
N ILE A 286 -6.98 4.46 -16.39
CA ILE A 286 -5.54 4.73 -16.53
C ILE A 286 -4.95 3.64 -17.40
N GLU A 287 -4.30 3.99 -18.51
CA GLU A 287 -3.59 3.04 -19.39
C GLU A 287 -2.52 3.71 -20.24
N HIS A 288 -1.67 2.91 -20.88
CA HIS A 288 -0.56 3.40 -21.72
C HIS A 288 -0.98 3.78 -23.15
N MET A 289 -1.94 3.09 -23.78
CA MET A 289 -2.39 3.34 -25.17
C MET A 289 -1.26 3.45 -26.19
N ASN A 290 -0.29 2.55 -26.18
CA ASN A 290 0.91 2.56 -27.05
C ASN A 290 1.93 3.68 -26.74
N GLU A 291 1.77 4.38 -25.64
CA GLU A 291 2.72 5.38 -25.17
C GLU A 291 3.59 4.83 -24.04
N ASP A 292 4.70 5.49 -23.79
CA ASP A 292 5.61 5.12 -22.69
C ASP A 292 5.03 5.41 -21.31
N ARG A 293 4.32 6.53 -21.16
CA ARG A 293 3.66 6.93 -19.92
C ARG A 293 2.18 6.62 -19.93
N THR A 294 1.63 6.29 -18.78
CA THR A 294 0.18 6.17 -18.62
C THR A 294 -0.52 7.50 -18.81
N GLY A 295 -1.73 7.45 -19.34
CA GLY A 295 -2.67 8.57 -19.42
C GLY A 295 -3.99 8.19 -18.77
N VAL A 296 -4.79 9.19 -18.41
CA VAL A 296 -6.20 9.03 -18.03
C VAL A 296 -7.04 9.21 -19.25
N TYR A 297 -7.92 8.26 -19.50
CA TYR A 297 -8.83 8.24 -20.66
C TYR A 297 -10.27 8.09 -20.22
N GLU A 298 -11.19 8.71 -20.99
CA GLU A 298 -12.62 8.43 -20.94
C GLU A 298 -12.99 7.49 -22.09
N TYR A 299 -13.65 6.38 -21.75
CA TYR A 299 -14.25 5.46 -22.73
C TYR A 299 -15.76 5.64 -22.78
N ASP A 300 -16.29 5.90 -23.97
CA ASP A 300 -17.70 5.79 -24.25
C ASP A 300 -17.98 4.35 -24.70
N LEU A 301 -18.59 3.57 -23.79
CA LEU A 301 -18.88 2.15 -24.03
C LEU A 301 -20.00 1.92 -25.07
N LYS A 302 -20.81 2.93 -25.40
CA LYS A 302 -21.88 2.85 -26.41
C LYS A 302 -21.33 3.09 -27.80
N GLU A 303 -20.55 4.15 -27.98
CA GLU A 303 -19.97 4.55 -29.25
C GLU A 303 -18.64 3.82 -29.53
N ASN A 304 -18.11 3.07 -28.54
CA ASN A 304 -16.81 2.39 -28.59
C ASN A 304 -15.66 3.35 -28.95
N THR A 305 -15.68 4.54 -28.38
CA THR A 305 -14.66 5.58 -28.55
C THR A 305 -13.98 5.90 -27.24
N TYR A 306 -12.79 6.47 -27.30
CA TYR A 306 -12.06 6.94 -26.13
C TYR A 306 -11.40 8.28 -26.40
N GLU A 307 -11.20 9.07 -25.34
CA GLU A 307 -10.60 10.38 -25.39
C GLU A 307 -9.55 10.51 -24.27
N LEU A 308 -8.38 11.06 -24.60
CA LEU A 308 -7.35 11.38 -23.62
C LEU A 308 -7.78 12.58 -22.78
N VAL A 309 -7.91 12.37 -21.47
CA VAL A 309 -8.19 13.44 -20.51
C VAL A 309 -6.89 14.12 -20.09
N TYR A 310 -5.87 13.35 -19.73
CA TYR A 310 -4.58 13.88 -19.32
C TYR A 310 -3.47 12.83 -19.40
N ARG A 311 -2.24 13.27 -19.74
CA ARG A 311 -0.99 12.53 -19.62
C ARG A 311 0.11 13.47 -19.18
N HIS A 312 0.95 13.03 -18.23
CA HIS A 312 2.12 13.80 -17.82
C HIS A 312 3.34 13.47 -18.67
N GLU A 313 4.24 14.45 -18.88
CA GLU A 313 5.38 14.30 -19.80
C GLU A 313 6.47 13.36 -19.25
N LYS A 314 6.69 13.32 -17.92
CA LYS A 314 7.83 12.65 -17.29
C LYS A 314 7.45 11.39 -16.50
N VAL A 315 6.28 11.35 -15.89
CA VAL A 315 5.87 10.30 -14.98
C VAL A 315 4.51 9.72 -15.33
N ASP A 316 4.22 8.52 -14.85
CA ASP A 316 2.92 7.90 -14.96
C ASP A 316 1.90 8.58 -14.05
N ILE A 317 0.63 8.41 -14.35
CA ILE A 317 -0.46 8.82 -13.46
C ILE A 317 -0.40 7.97 -12.19
N SER A 318 -0.34 8.63 -11.04
CA SER A 318 -0.26 7.92 -9.75
C SER A 318 -1.63 7.47 -9.26
N ARG A 319 -2.66 8.27 -9.47
CA ARG A 319 -4.02 7.98 -9.00
C ARG A 319 -5.06 8.88 -9.67
N VAL A 320 -6.26 8.35 -9.87
CA VAL A 320 -7.48 9.14 -10.04
C VAL A 320 -8.28 9.11 -8.75
N TYR A 321 -8.75 10.25 -8.30
CA TYR A 321 -9.65 10.38 -7.17
C TYR A 321 -11.09 10.37 -7.64
N SER A 322 -11.90 9.51 -7.03
CA SER A 322 -13.33 9.37 -7.34
C SER A 322 -14.16 9.50 -6.07
N SER A 323 -15.34 10.08 -6.18
CA SER A 323 -16.38 9.99 -5.16
C SER A 323 -17.39 8.90 -5.53
N TYR A 324 -18.05 8.34 -4.54
CA TYR A 324 -19.08 7.33 -4.81
C TYR A 324 -20.28 7.92 -5.57
N ASP A 325 -20.68 9.16 -5.27
CA ASP A 325 -21.90 9.76 -5.79
C ASP A 325 -21.69 10.54 -7.09
N ASP A 326 -20.53 11.19 -7.24
CA ASP A 326 -20.27 12.15 -8.32
C ASP A 326 -19.20 11.66 -9.32
N GLY A 327 -18.57 10.48 -9.05
CA GLY A 327 -17.55 9.87 -9.91
C GLY A 327 -16.16 10.52 -9.80
N PRO A 328 -15.30 10.34 -10.83
CA PRO A 328 -13.94 10.86 -10.87
C PRO A 328 -13.88 12.38 -10.81
N PHE A 329 -12.93 12.96 -10.06
CA PHE A 329 -12.83 14.41 -9.89
C PHE A 329 -11.42 14.97 -9.87
N GLY A 330 -10.39 14.14 -9.73
CA GLY A 330 -9.03 14.63 -9.63
C GLY A 330 -7.99 13.57 -10.00
N ILE A 331 -6.83 14.03 -10.42
CA ILE A 331 -5.69 13.22 -10.81
C ILE A 331 -4.51 13.60 -9.93
N ARG A 332 -3.81 12.63 -9.36
CA ARG A 332 -2.54 12.83 -8.67
C ARG A 332 -1.38 12.42 -9.55
N ILE A 333 -0.35 13.24 -9.53
CA ILE A 333 0.91 13.08 -10.24
C ILE A 333 2.03 13.21 -9.22
N ASP A 334 3.02 12.29 -9.26
CA ASP A 334 4.17 12.32 -8.36
C ASP A 334 5.47 12.53 -9.16
N ASP A 335 5.64 13.74 -9.74
CA ASP A 335 6.92 14.19 -10.32
C ASP A 335 7.76 14.87 -9.23
N GLY A 336 8.38 14.05 -8.39
CA GLY A 336 9.09 14.50 -7.19
C GLY A 336 8.12 14.70 -6.03
N LYS A 337 7.46 15.86 -5.98
CA LYS A 337 6.38 16.12 -5.01
C LYS A 337 5.02 15.82 -5.63
N PRO A 338 4.01 15.52 -4.79
CA PRO A 338 2.67 15.26 -5.31
C PRO A 338 2.04 16.55 -5.85
N GLU A 339 1.47 16.44 -7.04
CA GLU A 339 0.67 17.46 -7.70
C GLU A 339 -0.75 16.95 -7.93
N TYR A 340 -1.72 17.86 -7.90
CA TYR A 340 -3.13 17.56 -8.05
C TYR A 340 -3.74 18.35 -9.20
N LEU A 341 -4.27 17.65 -10.20
CA LEU A 341 -5.09 18.21 -11.26
C LEU A 341 -6.55 17.87 -10.98
N TYR A 342 -7.41 18.88 -10.91
CA TYR A 342 -8.83 18.69 -10.69
C TYR A 342 -9.60 18.78 -12.02
N LEU A 343 -10.49 17.80 -12.26
CA LEU A 343 -11.32 17.76 -13.46
C LEU A 343 -12.34 18.89 -13.48
N SER A 344 -12.79 19.29 -14.67
CA SER A 344 -13.72 20.42 -14.85
C SER A 344 -15.11 20.14 -14.30
N GLU A 345 -15.57 18.89 -14.38
CA GLU A 345 -16.92 18.50 -13.99
C GLU A 345 -17.24 18.84 -12.50
N PRO A 346 -18.44 19.31 -12.21
CA PRO A 346 -18.87 19.55 -10.83
C PRO A 346 -18.80 18.30 -9.98
N ASN A 347 -18.19 18.41 -8.79
CA ASN A 347 -18.07 17.29 -7.86
C ASN A 347 -17.90 17.83 -6.43
N ARG A 348 -18.77 17.39 -5.51
CA ARG A 348 -18.78 17.88 -4.12
C ARG A 348 -17.51 17.53 -3.35
N LEU A 349 -16.94 16.34 -3.62
CA LEU A 349 -15.69 15.91 -2.97
C LEU A 349 -14.47 16.65 -3.52
N LYS A 350 -14.51 17.06 -4.80
CA LYS A 350 -13.51 17.99 -5.38
C LYS A 350 -13.48 19.31 -4.60
N ASP A 351 -14.64 19.90 -4.32
CA ASP A 351 -14.73 21.16 -3.59
C ASP A 351 -14.15 21.06 -2.17
N ILE A 352 -14.41 19.93 -1.49
CA ILE A 352 -13.82 19.60 -0.19
C ILE A 352 -12.30 19.45 -0.30
N SER A 353 -11.83 18.69 -1.30
CA SER A 353 -10.39 18.46 -1.52
C SER A 353 -9.65 19.76 -1.83
N LEU A 354 -10.23 20.63 -2.65
CA LEU A 354 -9.69 21.97 -2.92
C LEU A 354 -9.61 22.85 -1.67
N LYS A 355 -10.58 22.77 -0.76
CA LYS A 355 -10.52 23.49 0.52
C LYS A 355 -9.37 23.01 1.40
N PHE A 356 -9.15 21.69 1.49
CA PHE A 356 -7.97 21.15 2.19
C PHE A 356 -6.69 21.56 1.50
N TYR A 357 -6.59 21.46 0.16
CA TYR A 357 -5.40 21.84 -0.59
C TYR A 357 -5.04 23.32 -0.38
N ASN A 358 -6.03 24.20 -0.41
CA ASN A 358 -5.82 25.65 -0.17
C ASN A 358 -5.43 25.96 1.28
N ALA A 359 -5.84 25.13 2.24
CA ALA A 359 -5.47 25.29 3.65
C ALA A 359 -4.06 24.75 3.96
N PHE A 360 -3.61 23.73 3.23
CA PHE A 360 -2.34 23.05 3.42
C PHE A 360 -1.58 22.92 2.08
N PRO A 361 -1.12 24.04 1.50
CA PRO A 361 -0.48 24.01 0.18
C PRO A 361 0.85 23.28 0.22
N GLY A 362 1.05 22.36 -0.72
CA GLY A 362 2.26 21.54 -0.83
C GLY A 362 2.29 20.28 0.03
N ASP A 363 1.27 20.04 0.86
CA ASP A 363 1.12 18.83 1.63
C ASP A 363 0.37 17.76 0.84
N ILE A 364 0.48 16.50 1.30
CA ILE A 364 -0.27 15.35 0.79
C ILE A 364 -1.66 15.38 1.41
N ILE A 365 -2.68 15.49 0.57
CA ILE A 365 -4.09 15.57 0.98
C ILE A 365 -4.77 14.22 0.72
N GLN A 366 -5.36 13.65 1.76
CA GLN A 366 -6.17 12.45 1.66
C GLN A 366 -7.50 12.65 2.39
N VAL A 367 -8.60 12.85 1.67
CA VAL A 367 -9.94 12.82 2.27
C VAL A 367 -10.27 11.37 2.61
N THR A 368 -10.39 11.05 3.90
CA THR A 368 -10.58 9.68 4.39
C THR A 368 -12.04 9.30 4.54
N SER A 369 -12.90 10.27 4.80
CA SER A 369 -14.36 10.07 4.88
C SER A 369 -15.12 11.39 4.84
N TYR A 370 -16.42 11.33 4.56
CA TYR A 370 -17.30 12.49 4.50
C TYR A 370 -18.74 12.10 4.87
N SER A 371 -19.52 13.07 5.36
CA SER A 371 -20.95 12.89 5.64
C SER A 371 -21.75 12.79 4.34
N SER A 372 -22.89 12.11 4.37
CA SER A 372 -23.72 11.88 3.17
C SER A 372 -24.23 13.18 2.54
N ASP A 373 -24.39 14.25 3.32
CA ASP A 373 -24.73 15.59 2.82
C ASP A 373 -23.54 16.45 2.42
N TYR A 374 -22.30 15.91 2.53
CA TYR A 374 -21.02 16.61 2.28
C TYR A 374 -20.79 17.86 3.13
N SER A 375 -21.54 18.00 4.22
CA SER A 375 -21.38 19.16 5.11
C SER A 375 -20.15 19.05 6.03
N ARG A 376 -19.68 17.83 6.29
CA ARG A 376 -18.49 17.54 7.08
C ARG A 376 -17.62 16.48 6.39
N ALA A 377 -16.31 16.61 6.52
CA ALA A 377 -15.35 15.63 6.00
C ALA A 377 -14.15 15.51 6.92
N VAL A 378 -13.50 14.34 6.89
CA VAL A 378 -12.23 14.08 7.54
C VAL A 378 -11.15 13.97 6.48
N GLY A 379 -10.08 14.74 6.66
CA GLY A 379 -8.87 14.67 5.84
C GLY A 379 -7.66 14.30 6.68
N ARG A 380 -6.77 13.45 6.15
CA ARG A 380 -5.42 13.24 6.67
C ARG A 380 -4.46 14.09 5.84
N ILE A 381 -3.73 14.97 6.52
CA ILE A 381 -2.76 15.87 5.91
C ILE A 381 -1.36 15.43 6.36
N SER A 382 -0.46 15.20 5.41
CA SER A 382 0.91 14.72 5.69
C SER A 382 1.92 15.36 4.75
N SER A 383 3.21 15.32 5.11
CA SER A 383 4.33 15.77 4.29
C SER A 383 5.60 15.00 4.64
N ASP A 384 6.75 15.41 4.14
CA ASP A 384 8.05 14.85 4.53
C ASP A 384 8.38 15.03 6.03
N ILE A 385 7.92 16.12 6.62
CA ILE A 385 8.10 16.48 8.04
C ILE A 385 6.81 16.38 8.86
N ASN A 386 5.77 15.77 8.31
CA ASN A 386 4.49 15.55 8.99
C ASN A 386 3.98 14.14 8.68
N PRO A 387 4.09 13.19 9.61
CA PRO A 387 3.64 11.81 9.41
C PRO A 387 2.13 11.68 9.22
N GLY A 388 1.36 12.71 9.57
CA GLY A 388 -0.08 12.79 9.35
C GLY A 388 -0.82 13.36 10.55
N ILE A 389 -1.71 14.31 10.25
CA ILE A 389 -2.69 14.85 11.19
C ILE A 389 -4.06 14.69 10.55
N PHE A 390 -5.02 14.16 11.30
CA PHE A 390 -6.41 14.10 10.90
C PHE A 390 -7.11 15.40 11.25
N TYR A 391 -7.85 15.95 10.28
CA TYR A 391 -8.60 17.17 10.42
C TYR A 391 -10.09 16.95 10.08
N LEU A 392 -10.96 17.55 10.86
CA LEU A 392 -12.37 17.71 10.52
C LEU A 392 -12.54 19.01 9.76
N MET A 393 -13.19 18.95 8.60
CA MET A 393 -13.70 20.10 7.88
C MET A 393 -15.21 20.21 8.11
N ASP A 394 -15.65 21.35 8.61
CA ASP A 394 -17.04 21.79 8.57
C ASP A 394 -17.20 22.72 7.37
N VAL A 395 -17.83 22.21 6.31
CA VAL A 395 -17.94 22.90 5.02
C VAL A 395 -18.82 24.15 5.13
N LYS A 396 -19.91 24.06 5.94
CA LYS A 396 -20.87 25.18 6.13
C LYS A 396 -20.24 26.32 6.90
N LYS A 397 -19.44 26.03 7.91
CA LYS A 397 -18.71 27.04 8.70
C LYS A 397 -17.40 27.46 8.05
N ASN A 398 -16.96 26.77 7.00
CA ASN A 398 -15.62 26.94 6.38
C ASN A 398 -14.49 26.87 7.43
N GLN A 399 -14.57 25.87 8.31
CA GLN A 399 -13.67 25.68 9.43
C GLN A 399 -12.97 24.32 9.34
N ILE A 400 -11.66 24.32 9.65
CA ILE A 400 -10.86 23.09 9.75
C ILE A 400 -10.33 23.00 11.19
N SER A 401 -10.52 21.82 11.82
CA SER A 401 -10.10 21.58 13.21
C SER A 401 -9.35 20.26 13.31
N PRO A 402 -8.24 20.15 14.05
CA PRO A 402 -7.52 18.91 14.23
C PRO A 402 -8.33 17.90 15.07
N LEU A 403 -8.32 16.63 14.67
CA LEU A 403 -8.95 15.50 15.37
C LEU A 403 -7.93 14.60 16.08
N GLY A 404 -6.72 14.48 15.53
CA GLY A 404 -5.70 13.61 16.11
C GLY A 404 -4.47 13.50 15.25
N ARG A 405 -3.36 13.04 15.83
CA ARG A 405 -2.09 12.81 15.14
C ARG A 405 -1.92 11.32 14.85
N PHE A 406 -1.39 11.01 13.67
CA PHE A 406 -1.04 9.64 13.28
C PHE A 406 0.00 9.05 14.26
N TRP A 407 1.09 9.80 14.55
CA TRP A 407 2.01 9.54 15.66
C TRP A 407 1.92 10.67 16.68
N SER A 408 1.45 10.38 17.88
CA SER A 408 1.26 11.38 18.94
C SER A 408 2.55 11.80 19.61
N LYS A 409 3.54 10.91 19.68
CA LYS A 409 4.81 11.11 20.38
C LYS A 409 5.84 11.90 19.57
N THR A 410 5.67 12.08 18.26
CA THR A 410 6.64 12.73 17.39
C THR A 410 6.55 14.25 17.49
N SER A 411 7.68 14.92 17.76
CA SER A 411 7.81 16.36 17.57
C SER A 411 8.10 16.67 16.12
N TYR A 412 7.20 17.35 15.43
CA TYR A 412 7.33 17.65 14.01
C TYR A 412 8.38 18.73 13.70
N ASP A 413 8.74 19.54 14.70
CA ASP A 413 9.71 20.64 14.55
C ASP A 413 11.17 20.16 14.37
N SER A 414 11.45 18.90 14.70
CA SER A 414 12.79 18.29 14.62
C SER A 414 12.96 17.32 13.46
N LEU A 415 11.99 17.23 12.55
CA LEU A 415 12.05 16.34 11.41
C LEU A 415 12.85 16.94 10.24
N ALA A 416 13.59 16.10 9.53
CA ALA A 416 14.42 16.47 8.40
C ALA A 416 13.60 16.61 7.11
N LYS A 417 13.82 17.69 6.37
CA LYS A 417 13.17 17.92 5.07
C LYS A 417 13.77 17.02 4.00
N MET A 418 12.92 16.51 3.13
CA MET A 418 13.26 15.68 1.98
C MET A 418 13.33 16.57 0.72
N GLU A 419 14.49 16.59 0.06
CA GLU A 419 14.72 17.26 -1.20
C GLU A 419 14.55 16.31 -2.38
N VAL A 420 14.00 16.79 -3.48
CA VAL A 420 13.93 16.07 -4.76
C VAL A 420 15.21 16.32 -5.53
N ILE A 421 15.90 15.26 -5.93
CA ILE A 421 17.12 15.28 -6.73
C ILE A 421 16.84 14.66 -8.09
N ASN A 422 17.21 15.35 -9.15
CA ASN A 422 17.14 14.82 -10.51
C ASN A 422 18.55 14.91 -11.15
N PHE A 423 19.04 13.81 -11.69
CA PHE A 423 20.32 13.76 -12.39
C PHE A 423 20.23 12.83 -13.60
N LYS A 424 21.20 12.92 -14.50
CA LYS A 424 21.36 11.98 -15.60
C LYS A 424 22.36 10.91 -15.22
N ASN A 425 21.98 9.64 -15.35
CA ASN A 425 22.90 8.52 -15.17
C ASN A 425 23.91 8.46 -16.33
N ARG A 426 24.88 7.54 -16.26
CA ARG A 426 25.91 7.32 -17.28
C ARG A 426 25.36 6.97 -18.67
N HIS A 427 24.11 6.53 -18.77
CA HIS A 427 23.41 6.21 -20.00
C HIS A 427 22.60 7.38 -20.55
N GLY A 428 22.49 8.49 -19.81
CA GLY A 428 21.74 9.68 -20.16
C GLY A 428 20.29 9.66 -19.71
N ASP A 429 19.84 8.61 -19.01
CA ASP A 429 18.49 8.51 -18.45
C ASP A 429 18.34 9.44 -17.26
N LEU A 430 17.17 10.06 -17.16
CA LEU A 430 16.82 10.91 -16.02
C LEU A 430 16.44 10.02 -14.82
N ILE A 431 17.18 10.13 -13.74
CA ILE A 431 16.94 9.43 -12.48
C ILE A 431 16.46 10.43 -11.44
N GLN A 432 15.32 10.13 -10.81
CA GLN A 432 14.79 10.91 -9.69
C GLN A 432 15.15 10.21 -8.38
N SER A 433 15.64 10.98 -7.43
CA SER A 433 16.03 10.52 -6.10
C SER A 433 15.52 11.48 -5.04
N TYR A 434 15.51 11.03 -3.78
CA TYR A 434 15.20 11.89 -2.64
C TYR A 434 16.40 11.94 -1.70
N PHE A 435 16.69 13.14 -1.22
CA PHE A 435 17.80 13.38 -0.31
C PHE A 435 17.31 14.05 0.97
N THR A 436 17.55 13.41 2.09
CA THR A 436 17.23 13.94 3.43
C THR A 436 18.51 14.18 4.19
N LYS A 437 18.76 15.45 4.58
CA LYS A 437 19.96 15.82 5.32
C LYS A 437 19.88 15.39 6.78
N ALA A 438 21.02 15.08 7.35
CA ALA A 438 21.18 14.86 8.77
C ALA A 438 20.70 16.05 9.61
N VAL A 439 20.09 15.78 10.73
CA VAL A 439 19.65 16.83 11.66
C VAL A 439 20.86 17.38 12.44
N GLY A 440 21.07 18.69 12.33
CA GLY A 440 22.06 19.41 13.15
C GLY A 440 23.54 19.08 12.84
N LYS A 441 23.84 18.43 11.73
CA LYS A 441 25.20 18.05 11.32
C LYS A 441 25.49 18.46 9.87
N GLU A 442 26.52 19.28 9.70
CA GLU A 442 27.10 19.53 8.39
C GLU A 442 28.14 18.43 8.06
N ASN A 443 28.36 18.14 6.79
CA ASN A 443 29.27 17.09 6.33
C ASN A 443 29.02 15.71 6.96
N ALA A 444 27.72 15.38 7.16
CA ALA A 444 27.33 14.09 7.70
C ALA A 444 27.64 12.94 6.73
N PRO A 445 28.01 11.75 7.23
CA PRO A 445 28.10 10.56 6.40
C PRO A 445 26.74 10.19 5.80
N THR A 446 26.75 9.44 4.70
CA THR A 446 25.55 9.20 3.91
C THR A 446 25.15 7.72 3.89
N ILE A 447 23.89 7.46 4.13
CA ILE A 447 23.28 6.15 3.94
C ILE A 447 22.50 6.16 2.62
N VAL A 448 22.92 5.35 1.67
CA VAL A 448 22.14 5.09 0.46
C VAL A 448 21.11 4.02 0.77
N MET A 449 19.85 4.32 0.48
CA MET A 449 18.73 3.47 0.88
C MET A 449 17.87 3.10 -0.34
N PRO A 450 18.32 2.09 -1.14
CA PRO A 450 17.53 1.59 -2.27
C PRO A 450 16.25 0.91 -1.79
N HIS A 451 15.15 1.21 -2.48
CA HIS A 451 13.84 0.62 -2.18
C HIS A 451 13.74 -0.87 -2.55
N GLY A 452 12.75 -1.55 -1.99
CA GLY A 452 12.37 -2.90 -2.37
C GLY A 452 11.65 -2.97 -3.74
N GLY A 453 11.31 -4.14 -4.19
CA GLY A 453 10.62 -4.36 -5.46
C GLY A 453 11.37 -5.32 -6.36
N PRO A 454 12.04 -4.92 -7.47
CA PRO A 454 12.41 -3.58 -7.98
C PRO A 454 11.27 -2.77 -8.59
N TRP A 455 10.17 -3.42 -8.97
CA TRP A 455 8.94 -2.78 -9.53
C TRP A 455 8.13 -2.09 -8.43
N ALA A 456 8.75 -1.13 -7.78
CA ALA A 456 8.20 -0.21 -6.78
C ALA A 456 8.88 1.15 -6.97
N ARG A 457 8.66 2.09 -6.07
CA ARG A 457 9.39 3.35 -6.03
C ARG A 457 9.31 4.00 -4.66
N ASP A 458 10.25 4.87 -4.36
CA ASP A 458 10.12 5.83 -3.28
C ASP A 458 9.30 7.06 -3.72
N TYR A 459 8.61 7.65 -2.76
CA TYR A 459 7.81 8.86 -2.93
C TYR A 459 8.26 9.94 -1.95
N TRP A 460 8.08 11.19 -2.34
CA TRP A 460 8.23 12.29 -1.40
C TRP A 460 7.20 12.18 -0.27
N GLY A 461 7.67 12.28 0.96
CA GLY A 461 6.82 12.22 2.14
C GLY A 461 7.54 11.69 3.37
N PHE A 462 6.81 11.52 4.46
CA PHE A 462 7.36 11.00 5.70
C PHE A 462 7.70 9.51 5.59
N HIS A 463 8.96 9.18 5.90
CA HIS A 463 9.42 7.80 6.04
C HIS A 463 10.11 7.61 7.41
N PRO A 464 9.62 6.72 8.30
CA PRO A 464 10.13 6.64 9.67
C PRO A 464 11.61 6.24 9.76
N GLU A 465 12.09 5.34 8.92
CA GLU A 465 13.51 4.93 8.93
C GLU A 465 14.43 6.02 8.39
N VAL A 466 13.98 6.77 7.37
CA VAL A 466 14.71 7.93 6.85
C VAL A 466 14.84 9.01 7.93
N GLN A 467 13.75 9.30 8.62
CA GLN A 467 13.74 10.29 9.70
C GLN A 467 14.58 9.83 10.90
N PHE A 468 14.53 8.53 11.21
CA PHE A 468 15.40 7.92 12.22
C PHE A 468 16.88 8.14 11.88
N LEU A 469 17.31 7.75 10.69
CA LEU A 469 18.70 7.90 10.26
C LEU A 469 19.14 9.37 10.21
N ALA A 470 18.27 10.25 9.75
CA ALA A 470 18.55 11.69 9.76
C ALA A 470 18.72 12.24 11.19
N ALA A 471 17.90 11.78 12.15
CA ALA A 471 18.01 12.12 13.56
C ALA A 471 19.27 11.53 14.23
N GLU A 472 19.76 10.40 13.72
CA GLU A 472 21.04 9.77 14.14
C GLU A 472 22.28 10.46 13.55
N GLY A 473 22.09 11.49 12.70
CA GLY A 473 23.19 12.28 12.14
C GLY A 473 23.71 11.77 10.79
N PHE A 474 22.92 11.00 10.04
CA PHE A 474 23.23 10.54 8.70
C PHE A 474 22.41 11.27 7.64
N ASN A 475 23.04 11.64 6.52
CA ASN A 475 22.29 11.95 5.30
C ASN A 475 21.68 10.65 4.76
N VAL A 476 20.50 10.74 4.16
CA VAL A 476 19.82 9.60 3.54
C VAL A 476 19.54 9.90 2.07
N LEU A 477 19.97 9.01 1.18
CA LEU A 477 19.75 9.07 -0.26
C LEU A 477 18.88 7.88 -0.70
N GLN A 478 17.66 8.16 -1.14
CA GLN A 478 16.72 7.19 -1.70
C GLN A 478 16.69 7.33 -3.23
N ASN A 479 16.86 6.23 -3.95
CA ASN A 479 17.01 6.24 -5.41
C ASN A 479 15.85 5.53 -6.09
N ASN A 480 15.21 6.17 -7.06
CA ASN A 480 14.32 5.52 -8.02
C ASN A 480 15.13 5.14 -9.27
N ILE A 481 15.91 4.05 -9.15
CA ILE A 481 16.77 3.54 -10.22
C ILE A 481 15.93 3.01 -11.39
N ARG A 482 16.56 2.77 -12.56
CA ARG A 482 15.91 2.07 -13.67
C ARG A 482 15.31 0.74 -13.18
N GLY A 483 14.08 0.47 -13.57
CA GLY A 483 13.25 -0.61 -13.00
C GLY A 483 12.16 -0.11 -12.06
N SER A 484 12.34 1.07 -11.44
CA SER A 484 11.30 1.67 -10.60
C SER A 484 10.05 1.99 -11.42
N THR A 485 8.87 1.78 -10.80
CA THR A 485 7.56 2.07 -11.42
C THR A 485 7.25 3.56 -11.42
N GLY A 486 6.30 3.98 -12.25
CA GLY A 486 5.82 5.35 -12.28
C GLY A 486 6.64 6.30 -13.16
N TYR A 487 7.63 5.78 -13.90
CA TYR A 487 8.46 6.54 -14.84
C TYR A 487 8.32 6.04 -16.29
N GLY A 488 7.28 5.26 -16.57
CA GLY A 488 6.95 4.69 -17.87
C GLY A 488 7.50 3.29 -18.12
N LEU A 489 7.03 2.69 -19.20
CA LEU A 489 7.36 1.31 -19.56
C LEU A 489 8.85 1.10 -19.83
N LYS A 490 9.50 2.03 -20.53
CA LYS A 490 10.92 1.93 -20.86
C LYS A 490 11.78 1.89 -19.60
N HIS A 491 11.50 2.81 -18.65
CA HIS A 491 12.22 2.87 -17.37
C HIS A 491 12.01 1.57 -16.57
N THR A 492 10.76 1.12 -16.45
CA THR A 492 10.39 -0.09 -15.72
C THR A 492 10.97 -1.36 -16.35
N ALA A 493 11.07 -1.41 -17.69
CA ALA A 493 11.54 -2.59 -18.41
C ALA A 493 13.05 -2.89 -18.25
N HIS A 494 13.86 -1.89 -17.90
CA HIS A 494 15.33 -2.07 -17.80
C HIS A 494 15.77 -3.15 -16.82
N VAL A 495 15.00 -3.42 -15.79
CA VAL A 495 15.36 -4.36 -14.73
C VAL A 495 15.13 -5.83 -15.10
N TYR A 496 14.29 -6.13 -16.10
CA TYR A 496 14.02 -7.51 -16.49
C TYR A 496 15.30 -8.19 -17.00
N GLY A 497 15.76 -9.22 -16.28
CA GLY A 497 16.98 -9.93 -16.54
C GLY A 497 18.28 -9.12 -16.27
N ASN A 498 18.20 -7.96 -15.61
CA ASN A 498 19.31 -7.03 -15.39
C ASN A 498 19.38 -6.45 -13.97
N PHE A 499 19.03 -7.23 -12.96
CA PHE A 499 18.95 -6.76 -11.56
C PHE A 499 20.23 -6.09 -11.04
N ALA A 500 21.39 -6.56 -11.47
CA ALA A 500 22.67 -6.00 -11.05
C ALA A 500 23.04 -4.73 -11.84
N GLU A 501 22.75 -4.70 -13.15
CA GLU A 501 23.17 -3.58 -14.00
C GLU A 501 22.50 -2.27 -13.60
N VAL A 502 21.20 -2.30 -13.27
CA VAL A 502 20.46 -1.09 -12.86
C VAL A 502 20.96 -0.47 -11.55
N LEU A 503 21.74 -1.20 -10.74
CA LEU A 503 22.41 -0.66 -9.55
C LEU A 503 23.47 0.39 -9.88
N THR A 504 23.92 0.47 -11.15
CA THR A 504 24.83 1.53 -11.60
C THR A 504 24.22 2.92 -11.41
N ASP A 505 22.90 3.07 -11.44
CA ASP A 505 22.19 4.34 -11.17
C ASP A 505 22.39 4.79 -9.72
N MET A 506 22.45 3.84 -8.78
CA MET A 506 22.79 4.13 -7.38
C MET A 506 24.22 4.66 -7.24
N PHE A 507 25.19 4.09 -7.97
CA PHE A 507 26.56 4.57 -7.96
C PHE A 507 26.67 5.97 -8.58
N ASP A 508 25.95 6.20 -9.69
CA ASP A 508 25.93 7.50 -10.37
C ASP A 508 25.32 8.60 -9.48
N SER A 509 24.34 8.27 -8.66
CA SER A 509 23.75 9.24 -7.72
C SER A 509 24.73 9.66 -6.62
N ILE A 510 25.55 8.73 -6.13
CA ILE A 510 26.60 9.03 -5.15
C ILE A 510 27.65 9.95 -5.77
N GLU A 511 28.15 9.59 -6.97
CA GLU A 511 29.14 10.40 -7.70
C GLU A 511 28.60 11.80 -8.03
N PHE A 512 27.33 11.91 -8.43
CA PHE A 512 26.65 13.19 -8.70
C PHE A 512 26.63 14.08 -7.46
N LEU A 513 26.18 13.57 -6.31
CA LEU A 513 26.09 14.37 -5.07
C LEU A 513 27.47 14.72 -4.49
N ASP A 514 28.48 13.86 -4.68
CA ASP A 514 29.87 14.16 -4.32
C ASP A 514 30.43 15.31 -5.17
N GLN A 515 30.21 15.27 -6.49
CA GLN A 515 30.61 16.35 -7.41
C GLN A 515 29.91 17.70 -7.10
N GLU A 516 28.66 17.66 -6.64
CA GLU A 516 27.93 18.83 -6.16
C GLU A 516 28.40 19.32 -4.77
N GLY A 517 29.35 18.60 -4.13
CA GLY A 517 29.85 18.92 -2.80
C GLY A 517 28.80 18.75 -1.68
N ARG A 518 27.82 17.91 -1.92
CA ARG A 518 26.68 17.69 -0.98
C ARG A 518 26.93 16.52 -0.03
N ILE A 519 27.78 15.59 -0.41
CA ILE A 519 28.20 14.43 0.38
C ILE A 519 29.70 14.20 0.22
N ASP A 520 30.29 13.40 1.13
CA ASP A 520 31.61 12.80 0.97
C ASP A 520 31.41 11.33 0.57
N LYS A 521 31.73 10.97 -0.69
CA LYS A 521 31.63 9.58 -1.15
C LYS A 521 32.57 8.62 -0.43
N GLY A 522 33.57 9.13 0.30
CA GLY A 522 34.42 8.36 1.18
C GLY A 522 33.72 7.94 2.49
N GLN A 523 32.53 8.46 2.78
CA GLN A 523 31.74 8.23 4.01
C GLN A 523 30.33 7.75 3.65
N VAL A 524 30.23 6.66 2.86
CA VAL A 524 28.95 6.12 2.37
C VAL A 524 28.77 4.67 2.82
N CYS A 525 27.59 4.36 3.40
CA CYS A 525 27.11 2.99 3.58
C CYS A 525 25.79 2.79 2.82
N VAL A 526 25.40 1.53 2.62
CA VAL A 526 24.14 1.16 1.96
C VAL A 526 23.28 0.33 2.89
N TYR A 527 21.97 0.62 2.90
CA TYR A 527 20.94 -0.12 3.65
C TYR A 527 19.67 -0.29 2.83
N GLY A 528 19.16 -1.49 2.73
CA GLY A 528 17.88 -1.72 2.05
C GLY A 528 17.23 -3.04 2.41
N GLY A 529 15.91 -3.10 2.14
CA GLY A 529 15.07 -4.27 2.36
C GLY A 529 14.65 -4.96 1.07
N SER A 530 14.48 -6.29 1.07
CA SER A 530 14.02 -7.06 -0.08
C SER A 530 14.96 -6.89 -1.30
N TYR A 531 14.48 -6.38 -2.44
CA TYR A 531 15.36 -5.98 -3.54
C TYR A 531 16.40 -4.93 -3.10
N GLY A 532 16.03 -3.99 -2.21
CA GLY A 532 17.00 -3.08 -1.60
C GLY A 532 18.08 -3.82 -0.79
N GLY A 533 17.74 -4.95 -0.16
CA GLY A 533 18.70 -5.85 0.49
C GLY A 533 19.59 -6.59 -0.50
N TYR A 534 19.06 -6.96 -1.67
CA TYR A 534 19.85 -7.41 -2.81
C TYR A 534 20.84 -6.31 -3.25
N ALA A 535 20.36 -5.09 -3.43
CA ALA A 535 21.20 -3.95 -3.82
C ALA A 535 22.28 -3.64 -2.77
N ALA A 536 21.96 -3.75 -1.48
CA ALA A 536 22.91 -3.59 -0.37
C ALA A 536 23.93 -4.74 -0.29
N THR A 537 23.66 -5.87 -0.92
CA THR A 537 24.59 -7.01 -1.03
C THR A 537 25.41 -6.95 -2.31
N GLN A 538 24.76 -6.81 -3.45
CA GLN A 538 25.38 -6.85 -4.77
C GLN A 538 26.17 -5.57 -5.08
N GLY A 539 25.68 -4.41 -4.65
CA GLY A 539 26.36 -3.12 -4.87
C GLY A 539 27.78 -3.08 -4.33
N PRO A 540 28.04 -3.43 -3.06
CA PRO A 540 29.40 -3.55 -2.52
C PRO A 540 30.27 -4.61 -3.19
N MET A 541 29.69 -5.69 -3.74
CA MET A 541 30.45 -6.67 -4.53
C MET A 541 30.88 -6.12 -5.89
N MET A 542 30.08 -5.22 -6.49
CA MET A 542 30.40 -4.52 -7.75
C MET A 542 31.33 -3.34 -7.54
N ARG A 543 31.20 -2.60 -6.44
CA ARG A 543 31.99 -1.40 -6.10
C ARG A 543 32.45 -1.46 -4.64
N PRO A 544 33.44 -2.35 -4.32
CA PRO A 544 33.95 -2.51 -2.95
C PRO A 544 34.70 -1.27 -2.43
N ASP A 545 35.10 -0.37 -3.33
CA ASP A 545 35.72 0.91 -3.04
C ASP A 545 34.77 2.00 -2.57
N LEU A 546 33.47 1.87 -2.88
CA LEU A 546 32.49 2.93 -2.69
C LEU A 546 31.80 2.87 -1.32
N PHE A 547 31.67 1.69 -0.73
CA PHE A 547 30.88 1.51 0.50
C PHE A 547 31.74 1.13 1.70
N LYS A 548 31.65 1.91 2.77
CA LYS A 548 32.30 1.62 4.06
C LYS A 548 31.64 0.49 4.81
N CYS A 549 30.32 0.33 4.65
CA CYS A 549 29.56 -0.76 5.25
C CYS A 549 28.22 -0.98 4.51
N ALA A 550 27.60 -2.14 4.75
CA ALA A 550 26.35 -2.52 4.13
C ALA A 550 25.44 -3.27 5.10
N VAL A 551 24.14 -2.95 5.07
CA VAL A 551 23.09 -3.64 5.84
C VAL A 551 22.05 -4.17 4.88
N SER A 552 21.85 -5.49 4.86
CA SER A 552 20.85 -6.16 4.03
C SER A 552 19.73 -6.72 4.89
N GLU A 553 18.50 -6.21 4.72
CA GLU A 553 17.30 -6.68 5.40
C GLU A 553 16.45 -7.52 4.44
N ALA A 554 16.12 -8.75 4.83
CA ALA A 554 15.27 -9.66 4.04
C ALA A 554 15.69 -9.70 2.55
N GLY A 555 17.02 -9.74 2.29
CA GLY A 555 17.58 -9.62 0.96
C GLY A 555 17.38 -10.87 0.11
N LEU A 556 17.41 -10.70 -1.22
CA LEU A 556 17.44 -11.77 -2.20
C LEU A 556 18.91 -12.17 -2.44
N TYR A 557 19.30 -13.35 -1.99
CA TYR A 557 20.69 -13.83 -2.09
C TYR A 557 20.90 -14.92 -3.14
N ASP A 558 19.84 -15.70 -3.42
CA ASP A 558 19.82 -16.75 -4.44
C ASP A 558 18.54 -16.63 -5.26
N VAL A 559 18.65 -16.06 -6.45
CA VAL A 559 17.50 -15.88 -7.36
C VAL A 559 16.86 -17.21 -7.72
N ASN A 560 17.63 -18.29 -7.84
CA ASN A 560 17.11 -19.62 -8.13
C ASN A 560 16.22 -20.19 -7.01
N ALA A 561 16.39 -19.74 -5.78
CA ALA A 561 15.53 -20.16 -4.68
C ALA A 561 14.10 -19.66 -4.83
N GLN A 562 13.86 -18.54 -5.54
CA GLN A 562 12.52 -18.03 -5.83
C GLN A 562 11.68 -19.03 -6.66
N TYR A 563 12.31 -19.77 -7.57
CA TYR A 563 11.65 -20.81 -8.34
C TYR A 563 11.32 -22.07 -7.50
N LYS A 564 12.02 -22.30 -6.38
CA LYS A 564 11.91 -23.50 -5.55
C LYS A 564 11.02 -23.29 -4.31
N SER A 565 11.17 -22.17 -3.63
CA SER A 565 10.62 -21.95 -2.28
C SER A 565 9.95 -20.60 -2.06
N GLY A 566 10.16 -19.58 -2.92
CA GLY A 566 9.52 -18.27 -2.80
C GLY A 566 7.99 -18.35 -2.99
N ASP A 567 7.24 -17.44 -2.37
CA ASP A 567 5.78 -17.40 -2.44
C ASP A 567 5.23 -16.93 -3.80
N ILE A 568 6.01 -16.16 -4.57
CA ILE A 568 5.63 -15.68 -5.90
C ILE A 568 5.23 -16.83 -6.81
N ARG A 569 5.99 -17.92 -6.83
CA ARG A 569 5.70 -19.12 -7.64
C ARG A 569 4.37 -19.79 -7.30
N MET A 570 3.85 -19.56 -6.10
CA MET A 570 2.58 -20.14 -5.63
C MET A 570 1.37 -19.38 -6.18
N ASN A 571 1.59 -18.15 -6.63
CA ASN A 571 0.55 -17.35 -7.25
C ASN A 571 0.30 -17.82 -8.69
N ARG A 572 -0.94 -17.70 -9.13
CA ARG A 572 -1.30 -17.93 -10.53
C ARG A 572 -0.58 -16.87 -11.40
N GLY A 573 0.15 -17.32 -12.43
CA GLY A 573 1.04 -16.45 -13.20
C GLY A 573 2.42 -16.20 -12.57
N GLY A 574 2.63 -16.55 -11.30
CA GLY A 574 3.89 -16.27 -10.61
C GLY A 574 5.12 -16.93 -11.23
N LYS A 575 4.98 -18.13 -11.79
CA LYS A 575 6.08 -18.79 -12.53
C LYS A 575 6.45 -17.99 -13.76
N LYS A 576 5.46 -17.59 -14.55
CA LYS A 576 5.69 -16.77 -15.75
C LYS A 576 6.32 -15.43 -15.39
N PHE A 577 5.86 -14.80 -14.31
CA PHE A 577 6.49 -13.59 -13.78
C PHE A 577 7.96 -13.80 -13.44
N LEU A 578 8.31 -14.90 -12.75
CA LEU A 578 9.71 -15.20 -12.43
C LEU A 578 10.56 -15.43 -13.69
N GLU A 579 10.02 -16.11 -14.70
CA GLU A 579 10.68 -16.30 -16.00
C GLU A 579 10.91 -14.96 -16.72
N ASP A 580 9.93 -14.06 -16.71
CA ASP A 580 10.06 -12.73 -17.29
C ASP A 580 11.07 -11.86 -16.52
N ALA A 581 11.03 -11.93 -15.17
CA ALA A 581 11.87 -11.13 -14.29
C ALA A 581 13.35 -11.58 -14.31
N PHE A 582 13.61 -12.88 -14.26
CA PHE A 582 14.93 -13.44 -14.05
C PHE A 582 15.48 -14.22 -15.24
N GLY A 583 14.65 -14.54 -16.24
CA GLY A 583 15.05 -15.36 -17.38
C GLY A 583 15.17 -16.85 -17.02
N ASP A 584 16.01 -17.55 -17.78
CA ASP A 584 16.35 -18.94 -17.52
C ASP A 584 17.39 -19.10 -16.37
N GLY A 585 17.64 -20.34 -15.97
CA GLY A 585 18.49 -20.65 -14.83
C GLY A 585 19.90 -20.06 -14.88
N GLU A 586 20.52 -19.93 -16.06
CA GLU A 586 21.87 -19.36 -16.22
C GLU A 586 21.89 -17.87 -15.86
N LYS A 587 20.92 -17.09 -16.38
CA LYS A 587 20.77 -15.68 -16.01
C LYS A 587 20.46 -15.48 -14.53
N ALA A 588 19.62 -16.34 -13.96
CA ALA A 588 19.31 -16.30 -12.54
C ALA A 588 20.56 -16.57 -11.67
N GLU A 589 21.47 -17.48 -12.13
CA GLU A 589 22.74 -17.72 -11.45
C GLU A 589 23.64 -16.48 -11.46
N ASP A 590 23.75 -15.80 -12.60
CA ASP A 590 24.56 -14.60 -12.75
C ASP A 590 24.09 -13.44 -11.86
N MET A 591 22.77 -13.35 -11.63
CA MET A 591 22.17 -12.34 -10.76
C MET A 591 22.23 -12.70 -9.27
N SER A 592 22.63 -13.92 -8.89
CA SER A 592 22.56 -14.40 -7.50
C SER A 592 23.83 -14.02 -6.71
N PRO A 593 23.76 -13.13 -5.70
CA PRO A 593 24.92 -12.72 -4.88
C PRO A 593 25.65 -13.89 -4.23
N ILE A 594 24.96 -14.98 -3.92
CA ILE A 594 25.54 -16.17 -3.29
C ILE A 594 26.70 -16.76 -4.10
N ASN A 595 26.70 -16.60 -5.42
CA ASN A 595 27.75 -17.12 -6.31
C ASN A 595 29.01 -16.24 -6.31
N TYR A 596 28.93 -15.03 -5.75
CA TYR A 596 30.00 -14.03 -5.75
C TYR A 596 30.45 -13.61 -4.35
N ILE A 597 30.11 -14.39 -3.31
CA ILE A 597 30.42 -14.08 -1.89
C ILE A 597 31.89 -13.70 -1.70
N TYR A 598 32.82 -14.34 -2.41
CA TYR A 598 34.25 -14.04 -2.34
C TYR A 598 34.64 -12.60 -2.72
N LYS A 599 33.73 -11.86 -3.41
CA LYS A 599 33.89 -10.44 -3.74
C LYS A 599 33.47 -9.51 -2.61
N LEU A 600 32.71 -9.99 -1.61
CA LEU A 600 32.23 -9.17 -0.49
C LEU A 600 33.43 -8.87 0.45
N LYS A 601 33.90 -7.63 0.41
CA LYS A 601 35.00 -7.12 1.25
C LYS A 601 34.54 -6.07 2.24
N THR A 602 33.35 -5.54 2.02
CA THR A 602 32.73 -4.49 2.82
C THR A 602 32.18 -5.09 4.11
N PRO A 603 32.39 -4.46 5.28
CA PRO A 603 31.70 -4.83 6.51
C PRO A 603 30.20 -4.99 6.30
N PHE A 604 29.64 -6.12 6.74
CA PHE A 604 28.30 -6.53 6.37
C PHE A 604 27.43 -6.90 7.58
N MET A 605 26.18 -6.46 7.56
CA MET A 605 25.17 -6.88 8.51
C MET A 605 23.96 -7.47 7.77
N ILE A 606 23.49 -8.64 8.22
CA ILE A 606 22.29 -9.30 7.70
C ILE A 606 21.16 -9.26 8.74
N ILE A 607 19.98 -8.85 8.31
CA ILE A 607 18.75 -8.80 9.12
C ILE A 607 17.69 -9.65 8.42
N HIS A 608 17.08 -10.64 9.13
CA HIS A 608 16.12 -11.52 8.49
C HIS A 608 15.12 -12.12 9.47
N GLY A 609 13.86 -12.29 9.02
CA GLY A 609 12.81 -13.03 9.72
C GLY A 609 12.82 -14.50 9.32
N LYS A 610 12.74 -15.44 10.27
CA LYS A 610 12.77 -16.88 9.94
C LYS A 610 11.50 -17.41 9.27
N GLU A 611 10.40 -16.70 9.39
CA GLU A 611 9.14 -17.04 8.72
C GLU A 611 8.94 -16.26 7.41
N ASP A 612 10.03 -15.69 6.86
CA ASP A 612 10.00 -15.04 5.55
C ASP A 612 9.82 -16.09 4.45
N ILE A 613 8.74 -15.95 3.69
CA ILE A 613 8.41 -16.78 2.52
C ILE A 613 8.58 -16.05 1.20
N ARG A 614 8.78 -14.71 1.22
CA ARG A 614 9.02 -13.88 0.04
C ARG A 614 10.48 -13.99 -0.41
N THR A 615 11.42 -13.77 0.50
CA THR A 615 12.85 -14.11 0.38
C THR A 615 13.12 -15.20 1.41
N PRO A 616 13.01 -16.48 1.05
CA PRO A 616 12.99 -17.56 2.02
C PRO A 616 14.20 -17.58 2.95
N TRP A 617 13.97 -17.78 4.24
CA TRP A 617 15.01 -17.87 5.26
C TRP A 617 16.19 -18.76 4.85
N GLN A 618 15.93 -19.83 4.11
CA GLN A 618 16.94 -20.77 3.64
C GLN A 618 17.98 -20.10 2.73
N GLU A 619 17.62 -19.06 1.98
CA GLU A 619 18.58 -18.28 1.17
C GLU A 619 19.54 -17.51 2.06
N ALA A 620 19.02 -16.82 3.08
CA ALA A 620 19.84 -16.07 4.04
C ALA A 620 20.76 -17.00 4.83
N GLU A 621 20.26 -18.16 5.24
CA GLU A 621 21.08 -19.17 5.92
C GLU A 621 22.19 -19.72 5.03
N ALA A 622 21.89 -20.01 3.76
CA ALA A 622 22.89 -20.46 2.79
C ALA A 622 23.96 -19.39 2.53
N PHE A 623 23.54 -18.14 2.40
CA PHE A 623 24.45 -17.01 2.22
C PHE A 623 25.38 -16.82 3.41
N MET A 624 24.87 -16.89 4.65
CA MET A 624 25.67 -16.83 5.89
C MET A 624 26.69 -18.00 5.95
N LYS A 625 26.26 -19.22 5.66
CA LYS A 625 27.19 -20.38 5.56
C LYS A 625 28.27 -20.17 4.49
N GLY A 626 27.92 -19.49 3.39
CA GLY A 626 28.88 -19.10 2.35
C GLY A 626 29.89 -18.07 2.86
N MET A 627 29.46 -17.07 3.62
CA MET A 627 30.37 -16.09 4.26
C MET A 627 31.31 -16.78 5.26
N ASP A 628 30.79 -17.64 6.12
CA ASP A 628 31.58 -18.42 7.08
C ASP A 628 32.69 -19.24 6.36
N LYS A 629 32.32 -19.93 5.28
CA LYS A 629 33.26 -20.71 4.46
C LYS A 629 34.37 -19.87 3.81
N ASN A 630 34.05 -18.61 3.47
CA ASN A 630 35.02 -17.67 2.88
C ASN A 630 35.77 -16.83 3.94
N GLY A 631 35.54 -17.08 5.24
CA GLY A 631 36.19 -16.34 6.33
C GLY A 631 35.79 -14.86 6.40
N ILE A 632 34.54 -14.53 5.94
CA ILE A 632 34.00 -13.18 5.96
C ILE A 632 33.26 -12.97 7.28
N GLU A 633 33.73 -12.00 8.06
CA GLU A 633 33.03 -11.58 9.29
C GLU A 633 31.82 -10.73 8.96
N TYR A 634 30.72 -10.99 9.67
CA TYR A 634 29.46 -10.25 9.52
C TYR A 634 28.69 -10.17 10.84
N GLU A 635 27.88 -9.14 10.97
CA GLU A 635 26.89 -9.04 12.05
C GLU A 635 25.51 -9.59 11.59
N LYS A 636 24.69 -10.05 12.52
CA LYS A 636 23.37 -10.58 12.17
C LYS A 636 22.31 -10.24 13.20
N MET A 637 21.09 -10.03 12.72
CA MET A 637 19.87 -9.95 13.52
C MET A 637 18.81 -10.88 12.91
N ILE A 638 18.59 -12.03 13.53
CA ILE A 638 17.67 -13.07 13.05
C ILE A 638 16.53 -13.22 14.05
N ILE A 639 15.29 -13.07 13.58
CA ILE A 639 14.11 -13.08 14.44
C ILE A 639 13.17 -14.22 14.07
N GLU A 640 12.85 -15.06 15.06
CA GLU A 640 12.18 -16.37 14.90
C GLU A 640 10.78 -16.31 14.25
N LYS A 641 9.96 -15.34 14.55
CA LYS A 641 8.56 -15.31 14.12
C LYS A 641 8.26 -14.21 13.12
N GLU A 642 9.23 -13.37 12.80
CA GLU A 642 9.04 -12.31 11.81
C GLU A 642 9.09 -12.87 10.39
N THR A 643 8.34 -12.22 9.51
CA THR A 643 8.17 -12.54 8.10
C THR A 643 9.00 -11.62 7.22
N HIS A 644 8.50 -11.19 6.06
CA HIS A 644 9.18 -10.28 5.11
C HIS A 644 9.16 -8.82 5.57
N GLY A 645 9.62 -8.58 6.78
CA GLY A 645 9.58 -7.30 7.50
C GLY A 645 9.25 -7.54 8.97
N PHE A 646 9.40 -6.50 9.80
CA PHE A 646 9.16 -6.63 11.23
C PHE A 646 7.83 -5.99 11.61
N SER A 647 6.88 -6.82 12.02
CA SER A 647 5.54 -6.41 12.41
C SER A 647 5.44 -5.99 13.88
N LYS A 648 6.30 -6.54 14.75
CA LYS A 648 6.35 -6.18 16.16
C LYS A 648 7.17 -4.93 16.41
N GLU A 649 6.62 -4.04 17.22
CA GLU A 649 7.23 -2.77 17.58
C GLU A 649 8.60 -2.94 18.27
N GLU A 650 8.71 -3.89 19.21
CA GLU A 650 9.98 -4.18 19.88
C GLU A 650 11.08 -4.62 18.91
N ASN A 651 10.75 -5.39 17.89
CA ASN A 651 11.70 -5.84 16.88
C ASN A 651 12.12 -4.70 15.94
N ARG A 652 11.21 -3.80 15.62
CA ARG A 652 11.50 -2.59 14.81
C ARG A 652 12.43 -1.64 15.57
N ILE A 653 12.16 -1.41 16.86
CA ILE A 653 12.98 -0.58 17.73
C ILE A 653 14.40 -1.18 17.86
N GLU A 654 14.50 -2.47 18.12
CA GLU A 654 15.79 -3.17 18.23
C GLU A 654 16.57 -3.13 16.91
N LYS A 655 15.88 -3.32 15.76
CA LYS A 655 16.47 -3.18 14.43
C LYS A 655 17.12 -1.80 14.24
N MET A 656 16.39 -0.74 14.54
CA MET A 656 16.89 0.63 14.41
C MET A 656 18.14 0.87 15.28
N LYS A 657 18.14 0.40 16.54
CA LYS A 657 19.31 0.49 17.44
C LYS A 657 20.53 -0.21 16.86
N ARG A 658 20.35 -1.43 16.34
CA ARG A 658 21.46 -2.20 15.75
C ARG A 658 22.01 -1.60 14.49
N ILE A 659 21.14 -1.10 13.60
CA ILE A 659 21.54 -0.43 12.38
C ILE A 659 22.34 0.83 12.68
N SER A 660 21.88 1.68 13.61
CA SER A 660 22.61 2.88 14.05
C SER A 660 23.95 2.53 14.63
N ALA A 661 24.03 1.57 15.55
CA ALA A 661 25.30 1.11 16.14
C ALA A 661 26.28 0.58 15.08
N PHE A 662 25.78 -0.16 14.08
CA PHE A 662 26.59 -0.68 13.00
C PHE A 662 27.16 0.45 12.13
N PHE A 663 26.36 1.43 11.75
CA PHE A 663 26.83 2.58 10.97
C PHE A 663 27.85 3.43 11.73
N ASN A 664 27.60 3.72 12.99
CA ASN A 664 28.54 4.48 13.86
C ASN A 664 29.90 3.77 14.06
N LYS A 665 29.97 2.47 13.85
CA LYS A 665 31.22 1.69 13.91
C LYS A 665 32.13 1.91 12.69
N TYR A 666 31.55 2.23 11.53
CA TYR A 666 32.27 2.26 10.25
C TYR A 666 32.27 3.64 9.56
N LEU A 667 31.50 4.58 10.05
CA LEU A 667 31.41 5.94 9.54
C LEU A 667 31.87 6.94 10.63
N ASP A 668 32.47 8.03 10.20
CA ASP A 668 32.91 9.11 11.08
C ASP A 668 31.69 9.98 11.51
N THR A 669 31.05 9.61 12.61
CA THR A 669 29.84 10.27 13.14
C THR A 669 30.12 11.31 14.22
#